data_3d3341a705c721b3fcb3b4c6737d412d
#
_entry.id   3d3341a705c721b3fcb3b4c6737d412d
#
_cell.length_a   1.000
_cell.length_b   1.000
_cell.length_c   1.000
_cell.angle_alpha   90.00
_cell.angle_beta   90.00
_cell.angle_gamma   90.00
#
_symmetry.space_group_name_H-M   'P 1'
#
loop_
_entity.id
_entity.type
_entity.pdbx_description
1 polymer ?
#
loop_
_entity_poly.entity_id
_entity_poly.type
_entity_poly.pdbx_seq_one_letter_code
_entity_poly.pdbx_strand_id
1 'polypeptide(L)'
;MQIQRLLIIVLLLMTLDLTACERVAPQAEPVKAEQNFVQLNLLNNTDNVSLVSALMRNNQRHLLKLITIGNETTEGVSAPVPSAITIRCRVPARTDLHFSHALQRYNPNISNVKIAFVVYAATTDENVRTIYRRTLESQADDGNQWTHARVPLDAFAGQVVDLIFQVLPEPESFGARPAPFEGLPVWGGIRLLAQPDAEAAAKPNFLWIVIDALRADHVGAYGYARPTTPNIDALAAQGTVYEKAFSHSPWTRASVASMLLSNYPHEICPTDCEGADFRIPVQLPTLPGVMHEAGYRTLALINNPNLNPSFSFGRGFDQLHEIVDPDFTDALGRWLDVKTKGVPFFAYLHLFGVHMPYVYQEQYFAPFVDAAAAKTVIDLYDRNYMEQHPPQGQDLLNLIGSYDGQLASIDALVGRVWEELRARNLDKNTYLIITSDHGEEFGDHGGFEHGHTLYDELLHVPLILVSPNEKQARRDQRLVSLMDVAPTVLELAGIAAPQPFLGRSLLAADDGAERIVLSENLLYGSPATSLRSQSLKYVFAHLNKEEKVYDLLTDPGETKNLVADPKILEAGRDLYAAFDAQMNKKQNRRFINLICLSKTPRNWEIAYRADREFAPVVSSAARSFQWRRPKAMQPGRLSFTTEEKTPFHLAFPLQGLMNLRGLDIRIEGQRLTAQQLVVPPEAAGFTPTDLFNELLAPDTLRLLQATRTPALPKPLPEAALVLWVESAITSRGAKQVEELRERLRSIGYLQ
;
A
#
# COMPACT_ATOMS: atom_id res chain seq x y z
N MET A 1 -9.96 -50.79 3.51
CA MET A 1 -8.63 -51.43 3.58
C MET A 1 -7.75 -51.08 2.39
N GLN A 2 -8.20 -51.11 1.16
CA GLN A 2 -7.35 -50.72 -0.02
C GLN A 2 -7.03 -49.23 -0.04
N ILE A 3 -7.91 -48.35 0.37
CA ILE A 3 -7.68 -46.87 0.40
C ILE A 3 -6.67 -46.50 1.49
N GLN A 4 -6.67 -47.14 2.64
CA GLN A 4 -5.66 -46.97 3.70
C GLN A 4 -4.26 -47.42 3.21
N ARG A 5 -4.18 -48.50 2.41
CA ARG A 5 -2.91 -48.92 1.83
C ARG A 5 -2.41 -47.99 0.72
N LEU A 6 -3.31 -47.35 -0.03
CA LEU A 6 -2.92 -46.35 -1.02
C LEU A 6 -2.42 -45.07 -0.34
N LEU A 7 -3.05 -44.67 0.78
CA LEU A 7 -2.60 -43.52 1.57
C LEU A 7 -1.21 -43.76 2.19
N ILE A 8 -0.99 -44.96 2.73
CA ILE A 8 0.32 -45.36 3.26
C ILE A 8 1.38 -45.47 2.15
N ILE A 9 1.01 -45.95 0.98
CA ILE A 9 1.92 -46.00 -0.18
C ILE A 9 2.26 -44.62 -0.72
N VAL A 10 1.32 -43.70 -0.74
CA VAL A 10 1.58 -42.28 -1.12
C VAL A 10 2.42 -41.58 -0.04
N LEU A 11 2.17 -41.84 1.26
CA LEU A 11 3.06 -41.37 2.33
C LEU A 11 4.46 -42.01 2.27
N LEU A 12 4.56 -43.33 2.01
CA LEU A 12 5.84 -44.03 1.90
C LEU A 12 6.62 -43.64 0.63
N LEU A 13 5.97 -43.42 -0.51
CA LEU A 13 6.63 -42.89 -1.72
C LEU A 13 7.09 -41.44 -1.52
N MET A 14 6.43 -40.64 -0.69
CA MET A 14 6.87 -39.31 -0.31
C MET A 14 8.07 -39.30 0.64
N THR A 15 8.26 -40.37 1.45
CA THR A 15 9.42 -40.49 2.36
C THR A 15 10.66 -41.07 1.65
N LEU A 16 10.50 -41.81 0.54
CA LEU A 16 11.63 -42.39 -0.18
C LEU A 16 12.36 -41.42 -1.13
N ASP A 17 11.73 -40.35 -1.57
CA ASP A 17 12.40 -39.31 -2.36
C ASP A 17 13.10 -38.21 -1.49
N LEU A 18 12.94 -38.26 -0.15
CA LEU A 18 13.58 -37.33 0.77
C LEU A 18 15.03 -37.71 1.17
N THR A 19 15.54 -38.87 0.74
CA THR A 19 16.90 -39.31 1.11
C THR A 19 18.01 -38.82 0.17
N ALA A 20 17.69 -38.02 -0.87
CA ALA A 20 18.67 -37.56 -1.85
C ALA A 20 19.09 -36.08 -1.68
N CYS A 21 18.70 -35.38 -0.64
CA CYS A 21 19.14 -34.01 -0.36
C CYS A 21 19.32 -33.74 1.14
N GLU A 22 20.29 -34.38 1.77
CA GLU A 22 20.88 -33.89 3.01
C GLU A 22 21.73 -32.65 2.72
N ARG A 23 21.11 -31.48 2.67
CA ARG A 23 21.72 -30.23 3.09
C ARG A 23 21.15 -29.87 4.44
N VAL A 24 22.00 -29.93 5.45
CA VAL A 24 21.74 -29.46 6.81
C VAL A 24 21.12 -28.06 6.73
N ALA A 25 19.80 -28.00 6.96
CA ALA A 25 19.13 -26.73 7.18
C ALA A 25 19.66 -26.16 8.53
N PRO A 26 20.00 -24.86 8.61
CA PRO A 26 20.29 -24.25 9.89
C PRO A 26 19.10 -24.48 10.82
N GLN A 27 19.36 -24.95 12.02
CA GLN A 27 18.33 -25.08 13.07
C GLN A 27 17.70 -23.71 13.24
N ALA A 28 16.45 -23.58 12.87
CA ALA A 28 15.65 -22.40 13.21
C ALA A 28 15.67 -22.29 14.74
N GLU A 29 16.21 -21.20 15.27
CA GLU A 29 16.10 -20.91 16.69
C GLU A 29 14.64 -20.95 17.09
N PRO A 30 14.32 -21.55 18.25
CA PRO A 30 12.95 -21.59 18.72
C PRO A 30 12.49 -20.12 18.91
N VAL A 31 11.44 -19.73 18.21
CA VAL A 31 10.77 -18.45 18.43
C VAL A 31 10.46 -18.40 19.93
N LYS A 32 11.10 -17.49 20.65
CA LYS A 32 10.87 -17.27 22.07
C LYS A 32 9.39 -16.98 22.26
N ALA A 33 8.70 -17.86 22.94
CA ALA A 33 7.33 -17.68 23.37
C ALA A 33 7.33 -16.66 24.52
N GLU A 34 7.52 -15.39 24.20
CA GLU A 34 7.27 -14.30 25.12
C GLU A 34 6.37 -13.30 24.41
N GLN A 35 5.20 -13.17 24.99
CA GLN A 35 4.16 -12.15 24.80
C GLN A 35 2.96 -12.53 23.93
N ASN A 36 1.85 -12.75 24.64
CA ASN A 36 0.49 -12.35 24.35
C ASN A 36 0.02 -12.42 22.88
N PHE A 37 -0.75 -13.43 22.55
CA PHE A 37 -1.29 -13.70 21.21
C PHE A 37 -0.27 -14.13 20.17
N VAL A 38 -0.03 -15.41 20.06
CA VAL A 38 0.62 -15.95 18.86
C VAL A 38 -0.46 -16.28 17.86
N GLN A 39 -0.80 -15.30 17.01
CA GLN A 39 -1.41 -15.60 15.73
C GLN A 39 -0.27 -16.00 14.79
N LEU A 40 -0.12 -17.27 14.51
CA LEU A 40 0.74 -17.75 13.45
C LEU A 40 -0.08 -17.78 12.15
N ASN A 41 0.19 -16.83 11.26
CA ASN A 41 -0.22 -17.01 9.87
C ASN A 41 0.69 -18.09 9.27
N LEU A 42 0.16 -19.32 9.22
CA LEU A 42 0.93 -20.50 8.86
C LEU A 42 1.41 -20.47 7.40
N LEU A 43 0.78 -19.67 6.56
CA LEU A 43 1.13 -19.58 5.14
C LEU A 43 2.23 -18.55 4.84
N ASN A 44 2.48 -17.58 5.73
CA ASN A 44 3.56 -16.60 5.56
C ASN A 44 4.94 -17.15 5.95
N ASN A 45 5.00 -18.23 6.72
CA ASN A 45 6.25 -18.88 7.06
C ASN A 45 6.59 -19.99 6.04
N THR A 46 7.14 -19.59 4.90
CA THR A 46 7.41 -20.48 3.75
C THR A 46 8.42 -21.59 4.02
N ASP A 47 9.25 -21.46 5.07
CA ASP A 47 10.26 -22.46 5.41
C ASP A 47 9.67 -23.73 6.02
N ASN A 48 8.44 -23.65 6.57
CA ASN A 48 7.72 -24.75 7.21
C ASN A 48 6.53 -25.26 6.38
N VAL A 49 6.34 -24.78 5.15
CA VAL A 49 5.22 -25.16 4.29
C VAL A 49 5.72 -25.97 3.11
N SER A 50 5.19 -27.18 2.95
CA SER A 50 5.41 -27.98 1.74
C SER A 50 4.10 -28.20 0.99
N LEU A 51 4.11 -27.93 -0.33
CA LEU A 51 3.00 -28.25 -1.21
C LEU A 51 3.36 -29.43 -2.09
N VAL A 52 2.56 -30.48 -2.03
CA VAL A 52 2.70 -31.65 -2.89
C VAL A 52 1.45 -31.81 -3.73
N SER A 53 1.62 -31.78 -5.06
CA SER A 53 0.54 -32.06 -6.00
C SER A 53 1.00 -33.05 -7.06
N ALA A 54 0.18 -34.05 -7.33
CA ALA A 54 0.44 -35.05 -8.37
C ALA A 54 0.46 -34.46 -9.80
N LEU A 55 -0.06 -33.25 -9.99
CA LEU A 55 -0.13 -32.58 -11.30
C LEU A 55 0.97 -31.54 -11.54
N MET A 56 1.82 -31.26 -10.55
CA MET A 56 2.86 -30.25 -10.68
C MET A 56 4.22 -30.88 -11.02
N ARG A 57 4.66 -30.68 -12.24
CA ARG A 57 6.00 -31.12 -12.71
C ARG A 57 7.14 -30.15 -12.40
N ASN A 58 6.88 -28.97 -11.86
CA ASN A 58 7.89 -27.95 -11.55
C ASN A 58 7.69 -27.42 -10.13
N ASN A 59 8.78 -27.40 -9.34
CA ASN A 59 8.92 -26.81 -8.01
C ASN A 59 8.67 -25.29 -8.01
N GLN A 60 7.50 -24.83 -8.45
CA GLN A 60 7.13 -23.42 -8.26
C GLN A 60 6.61 -23.25 -6.83
N ARG A 61 7.36 -22.50 -6.02
CA ARG A 61 6.88 -21.99 -4.74
C ARG A 61 5.62 -21.18 -5.01
N HIS A 62 4.47 -21.72 -4.68
CA HIS A 62 3.20 -21.02 -4.85
C HIS A 62 3.09 -19.94 -3.80
N LEU A 63 3.09 -18.74 -4.26
CA LEU A 63 2.81 -17.55 -3.47
C LEU A 63 1.36 -17.57 -3.03
N LEU A 64 1.12 -17.18 -1.79
CA LEU A 64 -0.18 -16.73 -1.32
C LEU A 64 -0.76 -15.76 -2.32
N LYS A 65 -2.02 -15.97 -2.67
CA LYS A 65 -2.78 -15.10 -3.56
C LYS A 65 -4.01 -14.60 -2.85
N LEU A 66 -4.45 -13.42 -3.20
CA LEU A 66 -5.82 -12.99 -2.90
C LEU A 66 -6.77 -13.78 -3.79
N ILE A 67 -7.69 -14.49 -3.16
CA ILE A 67 -8.66 -15.35 -3.85
C ILE A 67 -10.06 -14.85 -3.50
N THR A 68 -10.81 -14.47 -4.53
CA THR A 68 -12.20 -14.03 -4.40
C THR A 68 -13.15 -15.18 -4.74
N ILE A 69 -14.08 -15.46 -3.84
CA ILE A 69 -15.17 -16.42 -4.02
C ILE A 69 -16.48 -15.71 -3.64
N GLY A 70 -17.41 -15.60 -4.58
CA GLY A 70 -18.56 -14.75 -4.38
C GLY A 70 -18.14 -13.29 -4.23
N ASN A 71 -18.55 -12.66 -3.15
CA ASN A 71 -18.19 -11.28 -2.80
C ASN A 71 -17.14 -11.18 -1.66
N GLU A 72 -16.56 -12.30 -1.25
CA GLU A 72 -15.56 -12.36 -0.19
C GLU A 72 -14.18 -12.71 -0.74
N THR A 73 -13.16 -11.95 -0.34
CA THR A 73 -11.76 -12.20 -0.68
C THR A 73 -10.95 -12.52 0.58
N THR A 74 -10.10 -13.53 0.50
CA THR A 74 -9.13 -13.88 1.54
C THR A 74 -7.79 -14.28 0.94
N GLU A 75 -6.71 -14.19 1.71
CA GLU A 75 -5.41 -14.76 1.31
C GLU A 75 -5.49 -16.29 1.33
N GLY A 76 -5.08 -16.94 0.26
CA GLY A 76 -5.21 -18.37 0.13
C GLY A 76 -4.28 -19.01 -0.89
N VAL A 77 -4.41 -20.32 -0.99
CA VAL A 77 -3.64 -21.17 -1.90
C VAL A 77 -4.58 -22.01 -2.74
N SER A 78 -4.38 -21.98 -4.05
CA SER A 78 -5.07 -22.91 -4.96
C SER A 78 -4.50 -24.33 -4.77
N ALA A 79 -5.38 -25.31 -4.64
CA ALA A 79 -5.05 -26.69 -4.32
C ALA A 79 -5.60 -27.63 -5.42
N PRO A 80 -4.85 -27.91 -6.49
CA PRO A 80 -5.27 -28.86 -7.55
C PRO A 80 -5.67 -30.21 -6.95
N VAL A 81 -6.57 -30.95 -7.60
CA VAL A 81 -7.03 -32.26 -7.13
C VAL A 81 -6.26 -33.39 -7.82
N PRO A 82 -5.66 -34.33 -7.12
CA PRO A 82 -5.43 -34.35 -5.67
C PRO A 82 -4.23 -33.51 -5.25
N SER A 83 -4.26 -32.92 -4.08
CA SER A 83 -3.13 -32.18 -3.52
C SER A 83 -3.11 -32.19 -2.00
N ALA A 84 -1.95 -31.92 -1.41
CA ALA A 84 -1.77 -31.73 0.01
C ALA A 84 -0.83 -30.57 0.30
N ILE A 85 -1.17 -29.76 1.31
CA ILE A 85 -0.32 -28.73 1.90
C ILE A 85 0.02 -29.20 3.30
N THR A 86 1.30 -29.34 3.61
CA THR A 86 1.75 -29.71 4.95
C THR A 86 2.42 -28.51 5.61
N ILE A 87 2.01 -28.21 6.83
CA ILE A 87 2.52 -27.09 7.63
C ILE A 87 2.99 -27.62 8.97
N ARG A 88 4.28 -27.55 9.24
CA ARG A 88 4.86 -27.94 10.53
C ARG A 88 4.82 -26.78 11.49
N CYS A 89 4.19 -26.98 12.65
CA CYS A 89 4.07 -25.94 13.66
C CYS A 89 4.05 -26.52 15.08
N ARG A 90 4.46 -25.69 16.06
CA ARG A 90 4.21 -25.98 17.48
C ARG A 90 2.84 -25.42 17.85
N VAL A 91 1.99 -26.21 18.43
CA VAL A 91 0.64 -25.81 18.87
C VAL A 91 0.72 -25.17 20.25
N PRO A 92 0.42 -23.87 20.42
CA PRO A 92 0.31 -23.25 21.74
C PRO A 92 -0.84 -23.85 22.55
N ALA A 93 -0.86 -23.61 23.87
CA ALA A 93 -2.00 -24.01 24.71
C ALA A 93 -3.26 -23.22 24.31
N ARG A 94 -4.43 -23.83 24.47
CA ARG A 94 -5.74 -23.22 24.19
C ARG A 94 -5.83 -22.61 22.80
N THR A 95 -5.41 -23.36 21.78
CA THR A 95 -5.33 -22.88 20.42
C THR A 95 -6.34 -23.56 19.52
N ASP A 96 -7.01 -22.75 18.70
CA ASP A 96 -7.86 -23.22 17.61
C ASP A 96 -7.15 -23.03 16.26
N LEU A 97 -7.32 -23.99 15.37
CA LEU A 97 -6.99 -23.86 13.97
C LEU A 97 -8.18 -23.23 13.24
N HIS A 98 -7.96 -22.10 12.62
CA HIS A 98 -8.92 -21.44 11.74
C HIS A 98 -8.47 -21.53 10.31
N PHE A 99 -9.39 -21.80 9.41
CA PHE A 99 -9.14 -21.79 7.95
C PHE A 99 -10.45 -21.66 7.19
N SER A 100 -10.34 -21.39 5.92
CA SER A 100 -11.47 -21.36 4.99
C SER A 100 -11.18 -22.27 3.80
N HIS A 101 -12.22 -22.79 3.17
CA HIS A 101 -12.09 -23.52 1.92
C HIS A 101 -13.29 -23.27 1.00
N ALA A 102 -13.06 -23.39 -0.31
CA ALA A 102 -14.09 -23.20 -1.33
C ALA A 102 -13.70 -23.89 -2.64
N LEU A 103 -14.65 -23.93 -3.58
CA LEU A 103 -14.41 -24.32 -4.96
C LEU A 103 -14.51 -23.09 -5.86
N GLN A 104 -13.37 -22.63 -6.39
CA GLN A 104 -13.35 -21.55 -7.37
C GLN A 104 -13.84 -22.08 -8.72
N ARG A 105 -14.96 -21.59 -9.22
CA ARG A 105 -15.56 -22.03 -10.48
C ARG A 105 -15.09 -21.16 -11.64
N TYR A 106 -14.65 -21.79 -12.73
CA TYR A 106 -14.32 -21.10 -13.97
C TYR A 106 -15.36 -21.29 -15.08
N ASN A 107 -16.19 -22.34 -14.98
CA ASN A 107 -17.16 -22.69 -16.00
C ASN A 107 -18.46 -23.20 -15.36
N PRO A 108 -19.62 -22.57 -15.59
CA PRO A 108 -20.90 -22.98 -15.02
C PRO A 108 -21.45 -24.29 -15.59
N ASN A 109 -20.86 -24.83 -16.66
CA ASN A 109 -21.35 -26.03 -17.37
C ASN A 109 -20.64 -27.33 -16.94
N ILE A 110 -19.94 -27.34 -15.83
CA ILE A 110 -19.19 -28.49 -15.34
C ILE A 110 -20.15 -29.55 -14.74
N SER A 111 -19.83 -30.82 -15.00
CA SER A 111 -20.49 -31.96 -14.35
C SER A 111 -20.36 -31.87 -12.81
N ASN A 112 -21.40 -32.30 -12.09
CA ASN A 112 -21.41 -32.27 -10.64
C ASN A 112 -20.28 -33.14 -10.08
N VAL A 113 -19.29 -32.50 -9.45
CA VAL A 113 -18.11 -33.16 -8.86
C VAL A 113 -18.13 -32.91 -7.37
N LYS A 114 -17.90 -33.97 -6.60
CA LYS A 114 -17.76 -33.93 -5.14
C LYS A 114 -16.30 -33.92 -4.76
N ILE A 115 -15.88 -32.91 -4.04
CA ILE A 115 -14.50 -32.70 -3.57
C ILE A 115 -14.49 -32.70 -2.04
N ALA A 116 -13.67 -33.57 -1.45
CA ALA A 116 -13.45 -33.59 -0.01
C ALA A 116 -12.25 -32.73 0.37
N PHE A 117 -12.49 -31.80 1.28
CA PHE A 117 -11.49 -31.02 2.02
C PHE A 117 -11.24 -31.71 3.35
N VAL A 118 -10.02 -32.15 3.59
CA VAL A 118 -9.65 -32.92 4.78
C VAL A 118 -8.43 -32.29 5.44
N VAL A 119 -8.48 -32.13 6.77
CA VAL A 119 -7.32 -31.68 7.54
C VAL A 119 -6.94 -32.80 8.53
N TYR A 120 -5.67 -33.16 8.51
CA TYR A 120 -5.08 -34.09 9.45
C TYR A 120 -4.09 -33.36 10.35
N ALA A 121 -3.94 -33.85 11.58
CA ALA A 121 -2.84 -33.50 12.46
C ALA A 121 -1.99 -34.77 12.71
N ALA A 122 -0.69 -34.67 12.36
CA ALA A 122 0.26 -35.76 12.56
C ALA A 122 1.30 -35.35 13.61
N THR A 123 1.52 -36.17 14.61
CA THR A 123 2.59 -35.99 15.61
C THR A 123 3.83 -36.77 15.21
N THR A 124 4.96 -36.50 15.87
CA THR A 124 6.24 -37.21 15.65
C THR A 124 6.18 -38.71 15.91
N ASP A 125 5.15 -39.19 16.63
CA ASP A 125 4.96 -40.62 16.99
C ASP A 125 4.11 -41.34 15.94
N GLU A 126 4.05 -40.86 14.70
CA GLU A 126 3.28 -41.43 13.58
C GLU A 126 1.76 -41.52 13.81
N ASN A 127 1.25 -40.81 14.80
CA ASN A 127 -0.18 -40.78 15.09
C ASN A 127 -0.87 -39.72 14.23
N VAL A 128 -1.53 -40.14 13.15
CA VAL A 128 -2.26 -39.25 12.22
C VAL A 128 -3.73 -39.26 12.59
N ARG A 129 -4.30 -38.10 12.90
CA ARG A 129 -5.72 -37.92 13.20
C ARG A 129 -6.40 -37.03 12.20
N THR A 130 -7.54 -37.41 11.68
CA THR A 130 -8.44 -36.52 10.94
C THR A 130 -9.09 -35.57 11.92
N ILE A 131 -8.82 -34.28 11.78
CA ILE A 131 -9.37 -33.22 12.64
C ILE A 131 -10.48 -32.42 11.97
N TYR A 132 -10.58 -32.52 10.64
CA TYR A 132 -11.63 -31.90 9.86
C TYR A 132 -11.88 -32.66 8.56
N ARG A 133 -13.16 -32.77 8.15
CA ARG A 133 -13.57 -33.27 6.83
C ARG A 133 -14.86 -32.59 6.38
N ARG A 134 -14.90 -32.06 5.17
CA ARG A 134 -16.11 -31.58 4.52
C ARG A 134 -16.04 -31.85 3.01
N THR A 135 -17.13 -32.29 2.44
CA THR A 135 -17.28 -32.47 1.00
C THR A 135 -18.12 -31.31 0.44
N LEU A 136 -17.63 -30.68 -0.61
CA LEU A 136 -18.37 -29.68 -1.39
C LEU A 136 -18.75 -30.26 -2.74
N GLU A 137 -19.92 -29.88 -3.24
CA GLU A 137 -20.42 -30.23 -4.58
C GLU A 137 -20.28 -29.02 -5.52
N SER A 138 -19.78 -29.23 -6.71
CA SER A 138 -19.50 -28.14 -7.64
C SER A 138 -20.75 -27.40 -8.14
N GLN A 139 -21.92 -28.02 -8.10
CA GLN A 139 -23.19 -27.43 -8.51
C GLN A 139 -24.07 -26.95 -7.35
N ALA A 140 -23.68 -27.22 -6.10
CA ALA A 140 -24.44 -26.76 -4.94
C ALA A 140 -24.18 -25.26 -4.69
N ASP A 141 -25.17 -24.53 -4.14
CA ASP A 141 -25.06 -23.10 -3.86
C ASP A 141 -23.92 -22.78 -2.88
N ASP A 142 -23.61 -23.70 -1.94
CA ASP A 142 -22.50 -23.53 -1.00
C ASP A 142 -21.11 -23.66 -1.67
N GLY A 143 -21.01 -24.21 -2.88
CA GLY A 143 -19.76 -24.32 -3.63
C GLY A 143 -19.19 -22.99 -4.12
N ASN A 144 -19.96 -21.90 -4.15
CA ASN A 144 -19.50 -20.56 -4.58
C ASN A 144 -19.37 -19.57 -3.42
N GLN A 145 -19.18 -20.08 -2.22
CA GLN A 145 -18.98 -19.30 -1.00
C GLN A 145 -17.82 -19.87 -0.20
N TRP A 146 -17.14 -19.03 0.57
CA TRP A 146 -16.16 -19.50 1.53
C TRP A 146 -16.84 -20.25 2.66
N THR A 147 -16.38 -21.47 2.92
CA THR A 147 -16.72 -22.21 4.14
C THR A 147 -15.64 -21.96 5.17
N HIS A 148 -16.01 -21.30 6.26
CA HIS A 148 -15.09 -21.05 7.39
C HIS A 148 -15.14 -22.19 8.37
N ALA A 149 -13.98 -22.65 8.83
CA ALA A 149 -13.84 -23.74 9.80
C ALA A 149 -13.00 -23.30 11.01
N ARG A 150 -13.39 -23.79 12.18
CA ARG A 150 -12.67 -23.66 13.43
C ARG A 150 -12.52 -25.05 14.04
N VAL A 151 -11.29 -25.44 14.35
CA VAL A 151 -10.98 -26.75 14.92
C VAL A 151 -10.14 -26.56 16.18
N PRO A 152 -10.62 -26.98 17.36
CA PRO A 152 -9.84 -26.95 18.60
C PRO A 152 -8.61 -27.85 18.48
N LEU A 153 -7.45 -27.39 18.91
CA LEU A 153 -6.19 -28.12 18.91
C LEU A 153 -5.68 -28.42 20.32
N ASP A 154 -6.51 -28.35 21.36
CA ASP A 154 -6.12 -28.58 22.76
C ASP A 154 -5.43 -29.91 22.97
N ALA A 155 -5.84 -30.96 22.23
CA ALA A 155 -5.24 -32.28 22.29
C ALA A 155 -3.76 -32.31 21.83
N PHE A 156 -3.30 -31.28 21.18
CA PHE A 156 -1.94 -31.14 20.62
C PHE A 156 -1.13 -30.05 21.33
N ALA A 157 -1.64 -29.44 22.38
CA ALA A 157 -1.00 -28.33 23.08
C ALA A 157 0.45 -28.66 23.49
N GLY A 158 1.38 -27.77 23.16
CA GLY A 158 2.81 -27.90 23.41
C GLY A 158 3.57 -28.83 22.47
N GLN A 159 2.87 -29.58 21.61
CA GLN A 159 3.48 -30.52 20.66
C GLN A 159 3.83 -29.83 19.34
N VAL A 160 4.82 -30.39 18.63
CA VAL A 160 5.08 -30.08 17.23
C VAL A 160 4.24 -31.05 16.38
N VAL A 161 3.42 -30.50 15.50
CA VAL A 161 2.55 -31.26 14.62
C VAL A 161 2.72 -30.85 13.17
N ASP A 162 2.48 -31.80 12.27
CA ASP A 162 2.27 -31.54 10.85
C ASP A 162 0.77 -31.44 10.59
N LEU A 163 0.30 -30.22 10.28
CA LEU A 163 -1.07 -29.99 9.82
C LEU A 163 -1.10 -30.23 8.31
N ILE A 164 -1.87 -31.23 7.87
CA ILE A 164 -1.94 -31.65 6.46
C ILE A 164 -3.31 -31.29 5.92
N PHE A 165 -3.37 -30.30 5.04
CA PHE A 165 -4.57 -29.86 4.33
C PHE A 165 -4.63 -30.57 2.99
N GLN A 166 -5.57 -31.49 2.85
CA GLN A 166 -5.67 -32.36 1.67
C GLN A 166 -6.97 -32.13 0.91
N VAL A 167 -6.89 -32.12 -0.40
CA VAL A 167 -8.02 -32.08 -1.30
C VAL A 167 -8.09 -33.41 -2.06
N LEU A 168 -9.22 -34.08 -1.94
CA LEU A 168 -9.43 -35.40 -2.51
C LEU A 168 -10.71 -35.44 -3.35
N PRO A 169 -10.70 -36.15 -4.48
CA PRO A 169 -11.94 -36.45 -5.20
C PRO A 169 -12.73 -37.50 -4.44
N GLU A 170 -14.05 -37.36 -4.32
CA GLU A 170 -14.90 -38.44 -3.81
C GLU A 170 -15.07 -39.53 -4.90
N PRO A 171 -14.96 -40.82 -4.54
CA PRO A 171 -14.93 -41.93 -5.50
C PRO A 171 -16.15 -42.00 -6.43
N GLU A 172 -17.30 -41.57 -5.95
CA GLU A 172 -18.56 -41.58 -6.72
C GLU A 172 -18.63 -40.54 -7.84
N SER A 173 -17.72 -39.55 -7.82
CA SER A 173 -17.75 -38.38 -8.71
C SER A 173 -16.97 -38.56 -10.00
N PHE A 174 -16.14 -39.63 -10.10
CA PHE A 174 -15.30 -39.87 -11.26
C PHE A 174 -15.66 -41.22 -11.87
N GLY A 175 -16.27 -41.20 -13.06
CA GLY A 175 -16.37 -42.38 -13.90
C GLY A 175 -14.97 -42.92 -14.27
N ALA A 176 -14.89 -43.98 -15.06
CA ALA A 176 -13.65 -44.70 -15.42
C ALA A 176 -12.52 -43.82 -16.01
N ARG A 177 -12.73 -42.57 -16.33
CA ARG A 177 -11.73 -41.53 -16.66
C ARG A 177 -12.08 -40.25 -15.97
N PRO A 178 -11.20 -39.69 -15.10
CA PRO A 178 -11.41 -38.36 -14.57
C PRO A 178 -11.38 -37.37 -15.72
N ALA A 179 -12.51 -36.71 -15.98
CA ALA A 179 -12.51 -35.52 -16.81
C ALA A 179 -11.63 -34.43 -16.12
N PRO A 180 -10.89 -33.62 -16.89
CA PRO A 180 -10.14 -32.53 -16.29
C PRO A 180 -11.12 -31.66 -15.50
N PHE A 181 -10.87 -31.51 -14.19
CA PHE A 181 -11.68 -30.67 -13.30
C PHE A 181 -11.33 -29.21 -13.61
N GLU A 182 -12.29 -28.44 -14.12
CA GLU A 182 -12.11 -27.03 -14.47
C GLU A 182 -12.37 -26.07 -13.31
N GLY A 183 -12.58 -26.56 -12.09
CA GLY A 183 -12.64 -25.77 -10.87
C GLY A 183 -11.37 -25.95 -10.05
N LEU A 184 -10.93 -24.90 -9.35
CA LEU A 184 -9.83 -25.02 -8.41
C LEU A 184 -10.34 -25.02 -6.99
N PRO A 185 -10.16 -26.11 -6.22
CA PRO A 185 -10.28 -26.06 -4.78
C PRO A 185 -9.25 -25.09 -4.21
N VAL A 186 -9.64 -24.35 -3.18
CA VAL A 186 -8.81 -23.35 -2.54
C VAL A 186 -8.90 -23.46 -1.02
N TRP A 187 -7.76 -23.25 -0.36
CA TRP A 187 -7.66 -23.07 1.07
C TRP A 187 -7.34 -21.60 1.35
N GLY A 188 -7.99 -21.00 2.34
CA GLY A 188 -7.79 -19.60 2.70
C GLY A 188 -7.67 -19.39 4.21
N GLY A 189 -7.02 -18.30 4.61
CA GLY A 189 -6.98 -17.83 5.98
C GLY A 189 -6.50 -18.85 7.02
N ILE A 190 -5.53 -19.72 6.66
CA ILE A 190 -5.04 -20.79 7.55
C ILE A 190 -4.19 -20.17 8.66
N ARG A 191 -4.62 -20.32 9.94
CA ARG A 191 -3.94 -19.73 11.08
C ARG A 191 -4.23 -20.49 12.39
N LEU A 192 -3.31 -20.36 13.33
CA LEU A 192 -3.51 -20.76 14.70
C LEU A 192 -3.94 -19.53 15.52
N LEU A 193 -5.05 -19.62 16.22
CA LEU A 193 -5.51 -18.60 17.15
C LEU A 193 -5.49 -19.18 18.56
N ALA A 194 -4.52 -18.74 19.36
CA ALA A 194 -4.55 -19.01 20.79
C ALA A 194 -5.69 -18.22 21.44
N GLN A 195 -6.43 -18.83 22.36
CA GLN A 195 -7.41 -18.09 23.14
C GLN A 195 -6.67 -17.09 24.04
N PRO A 196 -7.13 -15.83 24.10
CA PRO A 196 -6.47 -14.82 24.90
C PRO A 196 -6.43 -15.19 26.36
N ASP A 197 -5.31 -14.91 27.02
CA ASP A 197 -5.30 -14.78 28.48
C ASP A 197 -6.15 -13.57 28.87
N ALA A 198 -6.61 -13.48 30.12
CA ALA A 198 -7.48 -12.39 30.58
C ALA A 198 -6.88 -10.98 30.33
N GLU A 199 -5.56 -10.88 30.26
CA GLU A 199 -4.82 -9.65 29.96
C GLU A 199 -4.89 -9.27 28.48
N ALA A 200 -5.01 -10.22 27.58
CA ALA A 200 -5.16 -9.98 26.15
C ALA A 200 -6.58 -9.56 25.74
N ALA A 201 -7.59 -9.87 26.55
CA ALA A 201 -8.94 -9.33 26.39
C ALA A 201 -9.00 -7.80 26.59
N ALA A 202 -7.92 -7.18 27.08
CA ALA A 202 -7.82 -5.74 27.27
C ALA A 202 -7.33 -4.96 26.03
N LYS A 203 -6.89 -5.62 24.95
CA LYS A 203 -6.48 -4.90 23.73
C LYS A 203 -7.66 -4.17 23.11
N PRO A 204 -7.47 -2.90 22.66
CA PRO A 204 -8.55 -2.14 22.05
C PRO A 204 -8.91 -2.68 20.67
N ASN A 205 -10.15 -2.47 20.26
CA ASN A 205 -10.61 -2.65 18.91
C ASN A 205 -10.44 -1.37 18.11
N PHE A 206 -10.45 -1.50 16.78
CA PHE A 206 -10.40 -0.37 15.86
C PHE A 206 -11.47 -0.48 14.80
N LEU A 207 -12.23 0.60 14.61
CA LEU A 207 -13.14 0.80 13.51
C LEU A 207 -12.68 2.01 12.72
N TRP A 208 -12.28 1.81 11.49
CA TRP A 208 -11.86 2.90 10.59
C TRP A 208 -12.87 3.04 9.44
N ILE A 209 -13.60 4.14 9.44
CA ILE A 209 -14.58 4.49 8.41
C ILE A 209 -13.95 5.53 7.49
N VAL A 210 -13.87 5.21 6.22
CA VAL A 210 -13.45 6.12 5.14
C VAL A 210 -14.67 6.39 4.27
N ILE A 211 -14.98 7.67 4.08
CA ILE A 211 -16.09 8.13 3.23
C ILE A 211 -15.46 8.72 1.98
N ASP A 212 -15.65 8.06 0.84
CA ASP A 212 -15.09 8.44 -0.45
C ASP A 212 -15.53 9.85 -0.87
N ALA A 213 -14.61 10.67 -1.34
CA ALA A 213 -14.83 12.02 -1.87
C ALA A 213 -15.44 13.03 -0.86
N LEU A 214 -15.26 12.83 0.46
CA LEU A 214 -15.83 13.75 1.47
C LEU A 214 -14.91 14.94 1.74
N ARG A 215 -15.36 16.12 1.37
CA ARG A 215 -14.74 17.41 1.70
C ARG A 215 -14.89 17.73 3.21
N ALA A 216 -13.83 18.25 3.82
CA ALA A 216 -13.89 18.67 5.23
C ALA A 216 -14.89 19.85 5.43
N ASP A 217 -14.95 20.80 4.51
CA ASP A 217 -15.79 21.99 4.57
C ASP A 217 -17.30 21.73 4.34
N HIS A 218 -17.72 20.47 4.09
CA HIS A 218 -19.11 20.03 4.06
C HIS A 218 -19.53 19.27 5.33
N VAL A 219 -18.65 19.16 6.33
CA VAL A 219 -18.92 18.51 7.62
C VAL A 219 -19.21 19.54 8.71
N GLY A 220 -20.29 19.37 9.47
CA GLY A 220 -20.69 20.30 10.53
C GLY A 220 -19.62 20.50 11.60
N ALA A 221 -18.90 19.44 12.00
CA ALA A 221 -17.77 19.52 12.92
C ALA A 221 -16.62 20.43 12.41
N TYR A 222 -16.54 20.70 11.12
CA TYR A 222 -15.59 21.63 10.48
C TYR A 222 -16.20 23.01 10.18
N GLY A 223 -17.43 23.24 10.61
CA GLY A 223 -18.07 24.54 10.51
C GLY A 223 -19.04 24.71 9.34
N TYR A 224 -19.39 23.63 8.65
CA TYR A 224 -20.41 23.69 7.59
C TYR A 224 -21.78 24.08 8.17
N ALA A 225 -22.43 25.04 7.55
CA ALA A 225 -23.67 25.62 8.08
C ALA A 225 -24.92 24.74 7.85
N ARG A 226 -24.90 23.88 6.82
CA ARG A 226 -26.01 22.95 6.54
C ARG A 226 -25.91 21.70 7.42
N PRO A 227 -27.03 21.13 7.90
CA PRO A 227 -27.02 19.97 8.81
C PRO A 227 -26.81 18.64 8.06
N THR A 228 -25.68 18.49 7.40
CA THR A 228 -25.33 17.33 6.58
C THR A 228 -24.87 16.12 7.40
N THR A 229 -24.26 16.36 8.59
CA THR A 229 -23.51 15.33 9.31
C THR A 229 -23.83 15.25 10.82
N PRO A 230 -25.11 15.23 11.26
CA PRO A 230 -25.44 15.28 12.68
C PRO A 230 -24.90 14.10 13.49
N ASN A 231 -24.78 12.89 12.91
CA ASN A 231 -24.21 11.71 13.60
C ASN A 231 -22.68 11.82 13.71
N ILE A 232 -21.99 12.20 12.64
CA ILE A 232 -20.55 12.44 12.64
C ILE A 232 -20.21 13.57 13.61
N ASP A 233 -20.98 14.65 13.64
CA ASP A 233 -20.79 15.78 14.54
C ASP A 233 -20.95 15.38 16.03
N ALA A 234 -21.94 14.53 16.33
CA ALA A 234 -22.13 13.98 17.67
C ALA A 234 -20.97 13.06 18.11
N LEU A 235 -20.36 12.33 17.18
CA LEU A 235 -19.15 11.53 17.43
C LEU A 235 -17.92 12.44 17.59
N ALA A 236 -17.76 13.44 16.75
CA ALA A 236 -16.70 14.44 16.83
C ALA A 236 -16.70 15.19 18.17
N ALA A 237 -17.88 15.48 18.71
CA ALA A 237 -18.05 16.11 20.03
C ALA A 237 -17.54 15.24 21.21
N GLN A 238 -17.20 13.97 20.96
CA GLN A 238 -16.65 13.04 21.94
C GLN A 238 -15.20 12.65 21.65
N GLY A 239 -14.58 13.22 20.62
CA GLY A 239 -13.27 12.86 20.14
C GLY A 239 -12.36 14.05 19.83
N THR A 240 -11.28 13.78 19.12
CA THR A 240 -10.37 14.79 18.59
C THR A 240 -10.66 15.02 17.11
N VAL A 241 -10.91 16.28 16.75
CA VAL A 241 -11.04 16.75 15.37
C VAL A 241 -9.70 17.36 14.95
N TYR A 242 -9.07 16.79 13.93
CA TYR A 242 -7.86 17.34 13.32
C TYR A 242 -8.25 18.29 12.20
N GLU A 243 -8.11 19.59 12.47
CA GLU A 243 -8.64 20.63 11.57
C GLU A 243 -7.87 20.77 10.26
N LYS A 244 -6.63 20.28 10.20
CA LYS A 244 -5.73 20.40 9.05
C LYS A 244 -5.19 19.04 8.65
N ALA A 245 -6.09 18.15 8.22
CA ALA A 245 -5.74 16.81 7.73
C ALA A 245 -5.76 16.76 6.21
N PHE A 246 -4.68 16.22 5.61
CA PHE A 246 -4.53 16.23 4.16
C PHE A 246 -4.29 14.84 3.59
N SER A 247 -4.93 14.60 2.44
CA SER A 247 -4.68 13.44 1.60
C SER A 247 -3.37 13.56 0.83
N HIS A 248 -2.76 12.43 0.49
CA HIS A 248 -1.56 12.34 -0.33
C HIS A 248 -1.85 12.21 -1.82
N SER A 249 -3.11 12.05 -2.20
CA SER A 249 -3.54 11.98 -3.60
C SER A 249 -5.00 12.39 -3.73
N PRO A 250 -5.37 13.03 -4.85
CA PRO A 250 -6.74 13.50 -5.08
C PRO A 250 -7.65 12.40 -5.66
N TRP A 251 -7.35 11.11 -5.46
CA TRP A 251 -8.17 9.99 -5.92
C TRP A 251 -7.93 8.73 -5.10
N THR A 252 -8.91 7.84 -5.10
CA THR A 252 -9.06 6.74 -4.16
C THR A 252 -7.84 5.82 -4.06
N ARG A 253 -7.41 5.21 -5.16
CA ARG A 253 -6.45 4.09 -5.11
C ARG A 253 -5.11 4.51 -4.53
N ALA A 254 -4.57 5.63 -4.98
CA ALA A 254 -3.28 6.13 -4.50
C ALA A 254 -3.37 6.66 -3.05
N SER A 255 -4.48 7.35 -2.70
CA SER A 255 -4.70 7.84 -1.35
C SER A 255 -4.85 6.69 -0.35
N VAL A 256 -5.74 5.72 -0.61
CA VAL A 256 -5.97 4.58 0.29
C VAL A 256 -4.72 3.72 0.44
N ALA A 257 -3.95 3.53 -0.64
CA ALA A 257 -2.66 2.85 -0.52
C ALA A 257 -1.72 3.61 0.42
N SER A 258 -1.62 4.95 0.30
CA SER A 258 -0.82 5.77 1.21
C SER A 258 -1.27 5.65 2.66
N MET A 259 -2.57 5.62 2.91
CA MET A 259 -3.16 5.45 4.23
C MET A 259 -2.79 4.10 4.85
N LEU A 260 -2.99 2.99 4.11
CA LEU A 260 -2.80 1.63 4.61
C LEU A 260 -1.32 1.23 4.75
N LEU A 261 -0.43 1.82 3.96
CA LEU A 261 1.00 1.54 3.97
C LEU A 261 1.81 2.63 4.68
N SER A 262 1.16 3.72 5.12
CA SER A 262 1.83 4.87 5.72
C SER A 262 3.03 5.33 4.90
N ASN A 263 2.83 5.45 3.58
CA ASN A 263 3.91 5.78 2.65
C ASN A 263 3.39 6.66 1.49
N TYR A 264 4.29 7.38 0.83
CA TYR A 264 3.91 8.25 -0.29
C TYR A 264 3.58 7.45 -1.55
N PRO A 265 2.68 7.93 -2.44
CA PRO A 265 2.32 7.24 -3.68
C PRO A 265 3.54 6.86 -4.53
N HIS A 266 4.52 7.76 -4.72
CA HIS A 266 5.74 7.48 -5.49
C HIS A 266 6.66 6.44 -4.85
N GLU A 267 6.60 6.23 -3.53
CA GLU A 267 7.36 5.18 -2.84
C GLU A 267 6.66 3.82 -2.92
N ILE A 268 5.34 3.83 -2.97
CA ILE A 268 4.53 2.61 -3.13
C ILE A 268 4.69 2.11 -4.57
N CYS A 269 4.60 3.00 -5.54
CA CYS A 269 4.64 2.67 -6.95
C CYS A 269 5.55 3.67 -7.70
N PRO A 270 6.89 3.44 -7.70
CA PRO A 270 7.87 4.45 -8.04
C PRO A 270 7.96 4.83 -9.52
N THR A 271 7.39 4.08 -10.45
CA THR A 271 7.38 4.45 -11.89
C THR A 271 6.33 3.66 -12.67
N ASP A 272 5.73 4.29 -13.67
CA ASP A 272 4.71 3.72 -14.57
C ASP A 272 3.44 3.21 -13.87
N CYS A 273 3.21 3.65 -12.64
CA CYS A 273 2.01 3.38 -11.87
C CYS A 273 1.16 4.65 -11.72
N GLU A 274 1.17 5.51 -12.69
CA GLU A 274 0.29 6.66 -12.72
C GLU A 274 -1.11 6.23 -13.15
N GLY A 275 -2.11 6.87 -12.56
CA GLY A 275 -3.51 6.62 -12.91
C GLY A 275 -3.93 5.16 -12.71
N ALA A 276 -4.58 4.60 -13.71
CA ALA A 276 -5.24 3.29 -13.64
C ALA A 276 -4.30 2.08 -13.39
N ASP A 277 -3.00 2.23 -13.57
CA ASP A 277 -2.03 1.15 -13.37
C ASP A 277 -1.48 1.06 -11.93
N PHE A 278 -1.88 1.96 -11.04
CA PHE A 278 -1.43 1.96 -9.65
C PHE A 278 -1.82 0.67 -8.91
N ARG A 279 -0.84 0.01 -8.30
CA ARG A 279 -1.01 -1.25 -7.54
C ARG A 279 -0.11 -1.27 -6.31
N ILE A 280 -0.56 -1.94 -5.27
CA ILE A 280 0.26 -2.15 -4.06
C ILE A 280 1.25 -3.29 -4.29
N PRO A 281 2.58 -3.04 -4.19
CA PRO A 281 3.58 -4.10 -4.25
C PRO A 281 3.43 -5.10 -3.10
N VAL A 282 3.54 -6.39 -3.41
CA VAL A 282 3.34 -7.48 -2.44
C VAL A 282 4.36 -7.52 -1.30
N GLN A 283 5.50 -6.84 -1.46
CA GLN A 283 6.58 -6.83 -0.47
C GLN A 283 6.38 -5.80 0.64
N LEU A 284 5.53 -4.78 0.41
CA LEU A 284 5.33 -3.72 1.39
C LEU A 284 4.37 -4.19 2.49
N PRO A 285 4.69 -3.92 3.78
CA PRO A 285 3.77 -4.20 4.87
C PRO A 285 2.54 -3.28 4.77
N THR A 286 1.37 -3.82 5.09
CA THR A 286 0.12 -3.05 5.18
C THR A 286 -0.34 -3.00 6.63
N LEU A 287 -1.03 -1.93 7.05
CA LEU A 287 -1.60 -1.85 8.39
C LEU A 287 -2.45 -3.09 8.73
N PRO A 288 -3.42 -3.52 7.89
CA PRO A 288 -4.19 -4.72 8.21
C PRO A 288 -3.31 -5.98 8.33
N GLY A 289 -2.22 -6.09 7.55
CA GLY A 289 -1.27 -7.19 7.67
C GLY A 289 -0.55 -7.21 9.02
N VAL A 290 -0.07 -6.06 9.47
CA VAL A 290 0.60 -5.91 10.78
C VAL A 290 -0.38 -6.18 11.92
N MET A 291 -1.62 -5.67 11.83
CA MET A 291 -2.67 -5.94 12.82
C MET A 291 -3.04 -7.42 12.85
N HIS A 292 -3.15 -8.04 11.67
CA HIS A 292 -3.40 -9.47 11.56
C HIS A 292 -2.27 -10.30 12.23
N GLU A 293 -1.01 -10.00 11.94
CA GLU A 293 0.15 -10.67 12.56
C GLU A 293 0.20 -10.46 14.09
N ALA A 294 -0.29 -9.33 14.57
CA ALA A 294 -0.41 -9.03 16.01
C ALA A 294 -1.63 -9.67 16.69
N GLY A 295 -2.41 -10.48 15.98
CA GLY A 295 -3.52 -11.26 16.54
C GLY A 295 -4.90 -10.60 16.45
N TYR A 296 -5.03 -9.50 15.72
CA TYR A 296 -6.33 -8.89 15.44
C TYR A 296 -7.10 -9.67 14.37
N ARG A 297 -8.42 -9.73 14.53
CA ARG A 297 -9.29 -10.09 13.42
C ARG A 297 -9.43 -8.89 12.51
N THR A 298 -9.25 -9.09 11.22
CA THR A 298 -9.23 -8.01 10.26
C THR A 298 -10.35 -8.15 9.23
N LEU A 299 -11.15 -7.10 9.08
CA LEU A 299 -12.26 -7.02 8.13
C LEU A 299 -12.09 -5.81 7.23
N ALA A 300 -12.35 -5.96 5.93
CA ALA A 300 -12.65 -4.85 5.03
C ALA A 300 -14.06 -5.02 4.46
N LEU A 301 -14.87 -3.97 4.57
CA LEU A 301 -16.10 -3.79 3.79
C LEU A 301 -15.84 -2.63 2.83
N ILE A 302 -15.96 -2.88 1.52
CA ILE A 302 -15.65 -1.87 0.51
C ILE A 302 -16.78 -1.75 -0.52
N ASN A 303 -17.05 -0.53 -0.93
CA ASN A 303 -17.98 -0.19 -2.01
C ASN A 303 -17.27 0.73 -3.03
N ASN A 304 -16.07 0.35 -3.47
CA ASN A 304 -15.36 1.08 -4.52
C ASN A 304 -14.52 0.12 -5.37
N PRO A 305 -14.75 0.05 -6.70
CA PRO A 305 -14.03 -0.86 -7.59
C PRO A 305 -12.52 -0.57 -7.67
N ASN A 306 -12.06 0.63 -7.31
CA ASN A 306 -10.65 0.98 -7.23
C ASN A 306 -9.91 0.25 -6.11
N LEU A 307 -10.62 -0.31 -5.13
CA LEU A 307 -10.06 -1.06 -4.00
C LEU A 307 -10.18 -2.57 -4.19
N ASN A 308 -10.47 -3.01 -5.40
CA ASN A 308 -10.58 -4.43 -5.72
C ASN A 308 -9.27 -5.18 -5.40
N PRO A 309 -9.37 -6.43 -4.92
CA PRO A 309 -8.21 -7.27 -4.61
C PRO A 309 -7.23 -7.47 -5.77
N SER A 310 -7.67 -7.33 -7.02
CA SER A 310 -6.78 -7.37 -8.20
C SER A 310 -5.70 -6.28 -8.19
N PHE A 311 -5.92 -5.20 -7.42
CA PHE A 311 -4.93 -4.14 -7.16
C PHE A 311 -4.19 -4.34 -5.83
N SER A 312 -4.35 -5.51 -5.19
CA SER A 312 -3.70 -5.92 -3.95
C SER A 312 -4.22 -5.25 -2.67
N PHE A 313 -5.42 -4.65 -2.68
CA PHE A 313 -6.00 -4.02 -1.48
C PHE A 313 -6.50 -5.00 -0.42
N GLY A 314 -6.78 -6.25 -0.75
CA GLY A 314 -7.24 -7.26 0.22
C GLY A 314 -6.16 -7.81 1.16
N ARG A 315 -4.91 -7.39 1.01
CA ARG A 315 -3.78 -7.95 1.75
C ARG A 315 -3.83 -7.63 3.25
N GLY A 316 -3.70 -8.67 4.05
CA GLY A 316 -3.73 -8.57 5.51
C GLY A 316 -5.12 -8.51 6.11
N PHE A 317 -6.17 -8.46 5.31
CA PHE A 317 -7.53 -8.67 5.80
C PHE A 317 -7.87 -10.16 5.85
N ASP A 318 -8.47 -10.59 6.96
CA ASP A 318 -9.02 -11.94 7.08
C ASP A 318 -10.15 -12.15 6.11
N GLN A 319 -10.96 -11.12 5.94
CA GLN A 319 -12.10 -11.06 5.05
C GLN A 319 -12.19 -9.67 4.43
N LEU A 320 -12.38 -9.64 3.12
CA LEU A 320 -12.75 -8.45 2.38
C LEU A 320 -14.03 -8.74 1.61
N HIS A 321 -15.04 -7.91 1.81
CA HIS A 321 -16.32 -8.00 1.11
C HIS A 321 -16.53 -6.77 0.25
N GLU A 322 -16.79 -7.00 -1.04
CA GLU A 322 -17.25 -5.95 -1.97
C GLU A 322 -18.78 -5.93 -1.91
N ILE A 323 -19.35 -4.93 -1.26
CA ILE A 323 -20.78 -4.79 -1.01
C ILE A 323 -21.22 -3.32 -1.11
N VAL A 324 -22.50 -3.08 -1.32
CA VAL A 324 -23.06 -1.72 -1.38
C VAL A 324 -23.23 -1.13 0.02
N ASP A 325 -23.12 0.20 0.15
CA ASP A 325 -23.12 0.90 1.44
C ASP A 325 -24.28 0.54 2.37
N PRO A 326 -25.54 0.44 1.94
CA PRO A 326 -26.64 0.09 2.85
C PRO A 326 -26.47 -1.23 3.60
N ASP A 327 -25.74 -2.18 3.01
CA ASP A 327 -25.53 -3.52 3.56
C ASP A 327 -24.39 -3.60 4.59
N PHE A 328 -23.61 -2.54 4.76
CA PHE A 328 -22.46 -2.50 5.68
C PHE A 328 -22.85 -2.77 7.13
N THR A 329 -23.96 -2.23 7.60
CA THR A 329 -24.43 -2.41 8.97
C THR A 329 -24.67 -3.88 9.27
N ASP A 330 -25.43 -4.57 8.40
CA ASP A 330 -25.76 -5.98 8.57
C ASP A 330 -24.54 -6.90 8.41
N ALA A 331 -23.67 -6.59 7.45
CA ALA A 331 -22.43 -7.35 7.22
C ALA A 331 -21.49 -7.24 8.43
N LEU A 332 -21.29 -6.04 8.95
CA LEU A 332 -20.50 -5.81 10.17
C LEU A 332 -21.10 -6.51 11.37
N GLY A 333 -22.41 -6.38 11.58
CA GLY A 333 -23.10 -7.03 12.70
C GLY A 333 -22.92 -8.55 12.69
N ARG A 334 -23.16 -9.21 11.57
CA ARG A 334 -22.94 -10.66 11.41
C ARG A 334 -21.49 -11.05 11.66
N TRP A 335 -20.55 -10.25 11.16
CA TRP A 335 -19.12 -10.54 11.37
C TRP A 335 -18.73 -10.40 12.84
N LEU A 336 -19.18 -9.36 13.53
CA LEU A 336 -18.93 -9.16 14.96
C LEU A 336 -19.47 -10.31 15.80
N ASP A 337 -20.65 -10.84 15.49
CA ASP A 337 -21.29 -11.93 16.26
C ASP A 337 -20.54 -13.26 16.12
N VAL A 338 -19.97 -13.54 14.96
CA VAL A 338 -19.38 -14.85 14.66
C VAL A 338 -17.87 -14.88 14.89
N LYS A 339 -17.16 -13.79 14.59
CA LYS A 339 -15.71 -13.82 14.41
C LYS A 339 -14.92 -13.19 15.54
N THR A 340 -15.52 -12.32 16.36
CA THR A 340 -14.74 -11.47 17.28
C THR A 340 -14.90 -11.82 18.76
N LYS A 341 -15.64 -12.87 19.12
CA LYS A 341 -15.84 -13.22 20.54
C LYS A 341 -14.53 -13.37 21.30
N GLY A 342 -14.20 -12.36 22.12
CA GLY A 342 -12.99 -12.35 22.96
C GLY A 342 -11.68 -12.12 22.22
N VAL A 343 -11.72 -11.73 20.93
CA VAL A 343 -10.53 -11.40 20.11
C VAL A 343 -10.63 -9.97 19.65
N PRO A 344 -9.57 -9.15 19.80
CA PRO A 344 -9.58 -7.77 19.30
C PRO A 344 -9.70 -7.74 17.78
N PHE A 345 -10.31 -6.68 17.26
CA PHE A 345 -10.50 -6.53 15.82
C PHE A 345 -10.03 -5.19 15.26
N PHE A 346 -9.70 -5.22 13.98
CA PHE A 346 -9.49 -4.07 13.13
C PHE A 346 -10.48 -4.17 11.95
N ALA A 347 -11.46 -3.29 11.90
CA ALA A 347 -12.44 -3.20 10.83
C ALA A 347 -12.23 -1.91 10.02
N TYR A 348 -12.06 -2.06 8.69
CA TYR A 348 -11.94 -0.99 7.73
C TYR A 348 -13.19 -0.96 6.84
N LEU A 349 -13.91 0.13 6.86
CA LEU A 349 -15.12 0.35 6.08
C LEU A 349 -14.85 1.48 5.09
N HIS A 350 -14.91 1.17 3.79
CA HIS A 350 -14.80 2.17 2.73
C HIS A 350 -16.14 2.35 2.05
N LEU A 351 -16.88 3.37 2.48
CA LEU A 351 -18.17 3.74 1.95
C LEU A 351 -17.96 4.45 0.61
N PHE A 352 -18.73 4.11 -0.42
CA PHE A 352 -18.72 4.87 -1.68
C PHE A 352 -19.11 6.33 -1.44
N GLY A 353 -19.84 6.54 -0.38
CA GLY A 353 -20.00 7.82 0.26
C GLY A 353 -20.71 8.84 -0.59
N VAL A 354 -20.04 9.95 -0.81
CA VAL A 354 -20.55 11.10 -1.56
C VAL A 354 -19.99 11.18 -2.99
N HIS A 355 -19.32 10.11 -3.44
CA HIS A 355 -18.85 9.98 -4.81
C HIS A 355 -20.04 9.86 -5.79
N MET A 356 -19.96 10.52 -6.94
CA MET A 356 -20.93 10.34 -8.01
C MET A 356 -20.85 8.92 -8.62
N PRO A 357 -21.96 8.34 -9.12
CA PRO A 357 -23.33 8.89 -9.17
C PRO A 357 -24.05 8.81 -7.82
N TYR A 358 -24.83 9.84 -7.50
CA TYR A 358 -25.61 9.88 -6.26
C TYR A 358 -26.86 8.98 -6.34
N VAL A 359 -27.34 8.54 -5.17
CA VAL A 359 -28.58 7.74 -5.06
C VAL A 359 -29.65 8.54 -4.33
N TYR A 360 -30.63 9.04 -5.08
CA TYR A 360 -31.67 9.88 -4.52
C TYR A 360 -32.50 9.14 -3.45
N GLN A 361 -32.58 9.76 -2.29
CA GLN A 361 -33.45 9.35 -1.19
C GLN A 361 -34.13 10.61 -0.63
N GLU A 362 -35.45 10.74 -0.84
CA GLU A 362 -36.21 11.96 -0.53
C GLU A 362 -35.95 12.49 0.88
N GLN A 363 -35.95 11.62 1.88
CA GLN A 363 -35.76 11.97 3.28
C GLN A 363 -34.42 12.66 3.59
N TYR A 364 -33.39 12.40 2.79
CA TYR A 364 -32.06 12.98 2.95
C TYR A 364 -31.82 14.15 2.00
N PHE A 365 -32.37 14.11 0.79
CA PHE A 365 -32.15 15.13 -0.23
C PHE A 365 -33.06 16.34 -0.09
N ALA A 366 -34.32 16.16 0.33
CA ALA A 366 -35.32 17.24 0.39
C ALA A 366 -34.88 18.49 1.22
N PRO A 367 -34.04 18.39 2.28
CA PRO A 367 -33.55 19.57 2.96
C PRO A 367 -32.57 20.44 2.17
N PHE A 368 -31.98 19.92 1.10
CA PHE A 368 -30.85 20.55 0.40
C PHE A 368 -31.12 20.86 -1.06
N VAL A 369 -31.96 20.08 -1.73
CA VAL A 369 -32.23 20.22 -3.16
C VAL A 369 -33.65 19.74 -3.50
N ASP A 370 -34.28 20.39 -4.47
CA ASP A 370 -35.57 19.95 -5.03
C ASP A 370 -35.43 18.59 -5.75
N ALA A 371 -36.45 17.74 -5.64
CA ALA A 371 -36.42 16.38 -6.18
C ALA A 371 -36.18 16.31 -7.69
N ALA A 372 -36.78 17.25 -8.46
CA ALA A 372 -36.62 17.29 -9.92
C ALA A 372 -35.19 17.74 -10.29
N ALA A 373 -34.67 18.71 -9.55
CA ALA A 373 -33.31 19.18 -9.73
C ALA A 373 -32.27 18.09 -9.36
N ALA A 374 -32.47 17.39 -8.23
CA ALA A 374 -31.60 16.27 -7.85
C ALA A 374 -31.60 15.18 -8.91
N LYS A 375 -32.77 14.83 -9.48
CA LYS A 375 -32.87 13.86 -10.55
C LYS A 375 -32.12 14.30 -11.80
N THR A 376 -32.17 15.58 -12.14
CA THR A 376 -31.43 16.13 -13.28
C THR A 376 -29.94 15.97 -13.08
N VAL A 377 -29.42 16.27 -11.86
CA VAL A 377 -28.02 16.05 -11.51
C VAL A 377 -27.62 14.58 -11.65
N ILE A 378 -28.42 13.66 -11.12
CA ILE A 378 -28.12 12.22 -11.13
C ILE A 378 -28.15 11.64 -12.55
N ASP A 379 -29.14 12.08 -13.37
CA ASP A 379 -29.35 11.51 -14.71
C ASP A 379 -28.37 12.07 -15.76
N LEU A 380 -27.86 13.29 -15.60
CA LEU A 380 -27.12 14.00 -16.63
C LEU A 380 -25.68 14.35 -16.25
N TYR A 381 -25.41 14.59 -14.96
CA TYR A 381 -24.09 15.10 -14.56
C TYR A 381 -23.11 13.95 -14.41
N ASP A 382 -22.19 13.89 -15.33
CA ASP A 382 -20.92 13.18 -15.22
C ASP A 382 -19.79 14.16 -15.59
N ARG A 383 -18.58 13.76 -15.45
CA ARG A 383 -17.42 14.59 -15.76
C ARG A 383 -17.47 15.16 -17.18
N ASN A 384 -17.75 14.33 -18.19
CA ASN A 384 -17.77 14.77 -19.58
C ASN A 384 -18.87 15.79 -19.84
N TYR A 385 -20.04 15.60 -19.22
CA TYR A 385 -21.14 16.57 -19.33
C TYR A 385 -20.75 17.90 -18.66
N MET A 386 -20.21 17.87 -17.44
CA MET A 386 -19.83 19.08 -16.70
C MET A 386 -18.63 19.84 -17.33
N GLU A 387 -17.68 19.14 -17.94
CA GLU A 387 -16.61 19.77 -18.70
C GLU A 387 -17.15 20.56 -19.93
N GLN A 388 -18.20 20.06 -20.57
CA GLN A 388 -18.83 20.71 -21.73
C GLN A 388 -19.88 21.76 -21.33
N HIS A 389 -20.53 21.56 -20.17
CA HIS A 389 -21.63 22.38 -19.65
C HIS A 389 -21.36 22.67 -18.16
N PRO A 390 -20.35 23.51 -17.84
CA PRO A 390 -19.99 23.78 -16.45
C PRO A 390 -21.19 24.32 -15.66
N PRO A 391 -21.65 23.62 -14.61
CA PRO A 391 -22.75 24.09 -13.76
C PRO A 391 -22.47 25.47 -13.17
N GLN A 392 -23.43 26.38 -13.26
CA GLN A 392 -23.32 27.75 -12.72
C GLN A 392 -24.64 28.17 -12.07
N GLY A 393 -24.55 29.15 -11.16
CA GLY A 393 -25.72 29.69 -10.50
C GLY A 393 -26.57 28.61 -9.81
N GLN A 394 -27.85 28.47 -10.19
CA GLN A 394 -28.76 27.49 -9.59
C GLN A 394 -28.34 26.04 -9.87
N ASP A 395 -27.77 25.75 -11.03
CA ASP A 395 -27.33 24.38 -11.38
C ASP A 395 -26.16 23.94 -10.50
N LEU A 396 -25.23 24.82 -10.20
CA LEU A 396 -24.16 24.56 -9.22
C LEU A 396 -24.71 24.33 -7.81
N LEU A 397 -25.68 25.14 -7.39
CA LEU A 397 -26.34 24.95 -6.10
C LEU A 397 -27.12 23.63 -6.02
N ASN A 398 -27.71 23.18 -7.13
CA ASN A 398 -28.39 21.88 -7.24
C ASN A 398 -27.39 20.72 -7.15
N LEU A 399 -26.22 20.83 -7.79
CA LEU A 399 -25.12 19.87 -7.69
C LEU A 399 -24.65 19.75 -6.23
N ILE A 400 -24.30 20.88 -5.60
CA ILE A 400 -23.87 20.93 -4.18
C ILE A 400 -24.98 20.40 -3.25
N GLY A 401 -26.25 20.77 -3.50
CA GLY A 401 -27.37 20.26 -2.71
C GLY A 401 -27.57 18.74 -2.86
N SER A 402 -27.28 18.17 -4.04
CA SER A 402 -27.33 16.74 -4.25
C SER A 402 -26.20 16.00 -3.53
N TYR A 403 -25.00 16.57 -3.52
CA TYR A 403 -23.88 16.11 -2.70
C TYR A 403 -24.22 16.14 -1.20
N ASP A 404 -24.77 17.22 -0.70
CA ASP A 404 -25.20 17.37 0.70
C ASP A 404 -26.28 16.36 1.08
N GLY A 405 -27.24 16.09 0.18
CA GLY A 405 -28.28 15.08 0.39
C GLY A 405 -27.70 13.66 0.45
N GLN A 406 -26.75 13.36 -0.42
CA GLN A 406 -26.01 12.09 -0.38
C GLN A 406 -25.21 11.96 0.90
N LEU A 407 -24.53 13.02 1.34
CA LEU A 407 -23.78 13.07 2.59
C LEU A 407 -24.66 12.80 3.81
N ALA A 408 -25.85 13.39 3.87
CA ALA A 408 -26.81 13.14 4.94
C ALA A 408 -27.25 11.66 5.00
N SER A 409 -27.38 10.99 3.85
CA SER A 409 -27.66 9.54 3.79
C SER A 409 -26.50 8.73 4.36
N ILE A 410 -25.27 9.09 4.02
CA ILE A 410 -24.06 8.43 4.50
C ILE A 410 -23.82 8.70 6.00
N ASP A 411 -24.06 9.89 6.47
CA ASP A 411 -24.03 10.22 7.90
C ASP A 411 -24.97 9.35 8.73
N ALA A 412 -26.20 9.14 8.23
CA ALA A 412 -27.15 8.23 8.86
C ALA A 412 -26.65 6.76 8.88
N LEU A 413 -25.91 6.33 7.84
CA LEU A 413 -25.27 5.00 7.80
C LEU A 413 -24.14 4.91 8.84
N VAL A 414 -23.29 5.92 8.96
CA VAL A 414 -22.23 6.00 9.99
C VAL A 414 -22.84 5.87 11.40
N GLY A 415 -23.96 6.57 11.64
CA GLY A 415 -24.71 6.44 12.89
C GLY A 415 -25.14 5.01 13.18
N ARG A 416 -25.76 4.32 12.19
CA ARG A 416 -26.19 2.91 12.32
C ARG A 416 -25.02 1.97 12.57
N VAL A 417 -23.92 2.12 11.85
CA VAL A 417 -22.69 1.32 12.02
C VAL A 417 -22.16 1.45 13.45
N TRP A 418 -22.17 2.67 14.03
CA TRP A 418 -21.72 2.88 15.39
C TRP A 418 -22.69 2.26 16.42
N GLU A 419 -24.00 2.33 16.18
CA GLU A 419 -25.01 1.68 17.05
C GLU A 419 -24.85 0.15 17.06
N GLU A 420 -24.41 -0.49 15.97
CA GLU A 420 -24.08 -1.93 15.94
C GLU A 420 -23.01 -2.30 16.99
N LEU A 421 -21.99 -1.45 17.16
CA LEU A 421 -20.97 -1.66 18.19
C LEU A 421 -21.53 -1.41 19.58
N ARG A 422 -22.34 -0.34 19.75
CA ARG A 422 -22.98 0.01 21.04
C ARG A 422 -23.92 -1.08 21.52
N ALA A 423 -24.75 -1.63 20.64
CA ALA A 423 -25.66 -2.75 20.93
C ALA A 423 -24.94 -3.97 21.50
N ARG A 424 -23.66 -4.12 21.16
CA ARG A 424 -22.78 -5.21 21.64
C ARG A 424 -21.85 -4.80 22.77
N ASN A 425 -21.94 -3.56 23.28
CA ASN A 425 -21.03 -2.96 24.26
C ASN A 425 -19.56 -2.94 23.80
N LEU A 426 -19.30 -2.95 22.51
CA LEU A 426 -17.96 -2.91 21.93
C LEU A 426 -17.42 -1.47 21.84
N ASP A 427 -18.29 -0.46 21.81
CA ASP A 427 -17.95 0.97 21.83
C ASP A 427 -17.03 1.37 22.99
N LYS A 428 -17.17 0.66 24.13
CA LYS A 428 -16.37 0.92 25.35
C LYS A 428 -14.89 0.55 25.24
N ASN A 429 -14.52 -0.22 24.22
CA ASN A 429 -13.14 -0.64 23.97
C ASN A 429 -12.75 -0.52 22.48
N THR A 430 -13.43 0.34 21.72
CA THR A 430 -13.18 0.55 20.30
C THR A 430 -12.78 1.99 20.02
N TYR A 431 -11.62 2.19 19.41
CA TYR A 431 -11.26 3.44 18.76
C TYR A 431 -12.02 3.55 17.45
N LEU A 432 -12.69 4.69 17.23
CA LEU A 432 -13.34 5.01 15.96
C LEU A 432 -12.54 6.09 15.25
N ILE A 433 -12.21 5.84 13.98
CA ILE A 433 -11.57 6.80 13.10
C ILE A 433 -12.53 7.07 11.95
N ILE A 434 -12.84 8.35 11.70
CA ILE A 434 -13.66 8.78 10.56
C ILE A 434 -12.80 9.72 9.72
N THR A 435 -12.69 9.45 8.43
CA THR A 435 -11.96 10.28 7.47
C THR A 435 -12.53 10.13 6.06
N SER A 436 -11.94 10.85 5.12
CA SER A 436 -12.09 10.62 3.68
C SER A 436 -10.74 10.27 3.08
N ASP A 437 -10.74 9.72 1.89
CA ASP A 437 -9.53 9.47 1.10
C ASP A 437 -9.15 10.71 0.25
N HIS A 438 -10.11 11.46 -0.26
CA HIS A 438 -9.96 12.76 -0.95
C HIS A 438 -11.26 13.54 -0.89
N GLY A 439 -11.27 14.73 -1.46
CA GLY A 439 -12.45 15.59 -1.62
C GLY A 439 -13.03 15.55 -3.04
N GLU A 440 -13.79 16.59 -3.36
CA GLU A 440 -14.53 16.74 -4.63
C GLU A 440 -14.52 18.21 -5.06
N GLU A 441 -14.32 18.52 -6.35
CA GLU A 441 -14.32 19.88 -6.87
C GLU A 441 -15.69 20.24 -7.49
N PHE A 442 -16.22 21.40 -7.14
CA PHE A 442 -17.48 21.95 -7.63
C PHE A 442 -17.27 23.25 -8.42
N GLY A 443 -16.22 23.31 -9.23
CA GLY A 443 -15.82 24.52 -9.96
C GLY A 443 -15.02 25.50 -9.14
N ASP A 444 -14.52 25.15 -7.96
CA ASP A 444 -13.73 25.99 -7.07
C ASP A 444 -12.51 26.59 -7.79
N HIS A 445 -11.80 25.76 -8.57
CA HIS A 445 -10.70 26.18 -9.45
C HIS A 445 -11.00 25.91 -10.92
N GLY A 446 -12.28 25.76 -11.29
CA GLY A 446 -12.78 25.60 -12.65
C GLY A 446 -12.93 24.17 -13.13
N GLY A 447 -12.61 23.17 -12.28
CA GLY A 447 -12.82 21.75 -12.53
C GLY A 447 -14.06 21.20 -11.81
N PHE A 448 -14.38 19.93 -12.10
CA PHE A 448 -15.43 19.17 -11.45
C PHE A 448 -14.94 17.75 -11.17
N GLU A 449 -15.53 17.09 -10.15
CA GLU A 449 -15.08 15.80 -9.66
C GLU A 449 -13.67 15.86 -9.06
N HIS A 450 -12.84 14.81 -9.22
CA HIS A 450 -11.57 14.68 -8.54
C HIS A 450 -10.50 14.05 -9.44
N GLY A 451 -9.27 13.93 -8.93
CA GLY A 451 -8.18 13.22 -9.60
C GLY A 451 -7.39 14.07 -10.61
N HIS A 452 -7.67 15.36 -10.78
CA HIS A 452 -7.11 16.20 -11.84
C HIS A 452 -6.30 17.40 -11.33
N THR A 453 -6.44 17.79 -10.07
CA THR A 453 -5.68 18.88 -9.43
C THR A 453 -5.22 18.50 -8.02
N LEU A 454 -4.44 19.39 -7.41
CA LEU A 454 -3.92 19.22 -6.04
C LEU A 454 -4.34 20.40 -5.14
N TYR A 455 -5.52 20.95 -5.36
CA TYR A 455 -6.09 22.00 -4.53
C TYR A 455 -6.76 21.44 -3.26
N ASP A 456 -7.03 22.32 -2.29
CA ASP A 456 -7.49 21.90 -0.97
C ASP A 456 -8.89 21.29 -0.97
N GLU A 457 -9.78 21.66 -1.88
CA GLU A 457 -11.09 21.02 -2.06
C GLU A 457 -10.98 19.52 -2.38
N LEU A 458 -9.83 19.07 -2.91
CA LEU A 458 -9.54 17.66 -3.17
C LEU A 458 -8.66 17.01 -2.10
N LEU A 459 -7.87 17.81 -1.35
CA LEU A 459 -6.86 17.27 -0.44
C LEU A 459 -7.20 17.47 1.03
N HIS A 460 -7.94 18.53 1.40
CA HIS A 460 -8.33 18.78 2.78
C HIS A 460 -9.57 17.96 3.15
N VAL A 461 -9.34 16.94 3.96
CA VAL A 461 -10.36 15.94 4.33
C VAL A 461 -10.63 15.94 5.82
N PRO A 462 -11.81 15.51 6.27
CA PRO A 462 -12.06 15.34 7.69
C PRO A 462 -11.18 14.22 8.26
N LEU A 463 -10.73 14.39 9.50
CA LEU A 463 -10.10 13.35 10.31
C LEU A 463 -10.53 13.51 11.75
N ILE A 464 -11.27 12.51 12.25
CA ILE A 464 -11.85 12.49 13.59
C ILE A 464 -11.41 11.19 14.26
N LEU A 465 -10.85 11.29 15.47
CA LEU A 465 -10.46 10.14 16.30
C LEU A 465 -11.28 10.15 17.59
N VAL A 466 -12.13 9.15 17.77
CA VAL A 466 -12.93 8.94 18.99
C VAL A 466 -12.29 7.86 19.83
N SER A 467 -11.87 8.20 21.04
CA SER A 467 -11.28 7.27 22.00
C SER A 467 -12.38 6.66 22.89
N PRO A 468 -12.32 5.36 23.20
CA PRO A 468 -13.26 4.73 24.15
C PRO A 468 -13.16 5.30 25.56
N ASN A 469 -12.01 5.88 25.93
CA ASN A 469 -11.69 6.34 27.27
C ASN A 469 -11.79 7.86 27.45
N GLU A 470 -11.81 8.64 26.38
CA GLU A 470 -11.86 10.09 26.41
C GLU A 470 -13.17 10.58 25.80
N LYS A 471 -13.96 11.31 26.57
CA LYS A 471 -15.24 11.88 26.11
C LYS A 471 -15.21 13.42 26.05
N GLN A 472 -14.02 13.99 25.82
CA GLN A 472 -13.87 15.44 25.68
C GLN A 472 -13.55 15.79 24.24
N ALA A 473 -14.36 16.69 23.69
CA ALA A 473 -14.08 17.31 22.40
C ALA A 473 -12.72 18.03 22.44
N ARG A 474 -11.84 17.67 21.50
CA ARG A 474 -10.58 18.36 21.27
C ARG A 474 -10.51 18.81 19.81
N ARG A 475 -9.88 19.95 19.59
CA ARG A 475 -9.56 20.44 18.25
C ARG A 475 -8.05 20.55 18.12
N ASP A 476 -7.49 19.86 17.16
CA ASP A 476 -6.05 19.85 16.89
C ASP A 476 -5.76 20.67 15.62
N GLN A 477 -4.96 21.73 15.77
CA GLN A 477 -4.58 22.67 14.70
C GLN A 477 -3.29 22.26 13.97
N ARG A 478 -2.66 21.17 14.40
CA ARG A 478 -1.44 20.70 13.74
C ARG A 478 -1.72 20.24 12.32
N LEU A 479 -0.77 20.50 11.45
CA LEU A 479 -0.78 19.92 10.10
C LEU A 479 -0.54 18.41 10.22
N VAL A 480 -1.52 17.62 9.81
CA VAL A 480 -1.45 16.15 9.82
C VAL A 480 -1.80 15.59 8.44
N SER A 481 -1.47 14.35 8.23
CA SER A 481 -1.75 13.67 6.97
C SER A 481 -2.39 12.30 7.18
N LEU A 482 -3.05 11.78 6.17
CA LEU A 482 -3.73 10.49 6.28
C LEU A 482 -2.76 9.31 6.51
N MET A 483 -1.49 9.44 6.13
CA MET A 483 -0.46 8.45 6.47
C MET A 483 -0.21 8.30 7.97
N ASP A 484 -0.61 9.27 8.79
CA ASP A 484 -0.39 9.28 10.22
C ASP A 484 -1.36 8.36 10.97
N VAL A 485 -2.45 7.99 10.33
CA VAL A 485 -3.47 7.11 10.93
C VAL A 485 -2.90 5.72 11.20
N ALA A 486 -2.18 5.13 10.26
CA ALA A 486 -1.65 3.78 10.44
C ALA A 486 -0.66 3.66 11.61
N PRO A 487 0.39 4.50 11.76
CA PRO A 487 1.25 4.44 12.94
C PRO A 487 0.51 4.80 14.24
N THR A 488 -0.55 5.62 14.19
CA THR A 488 -1.41 5.91 15.35
C THR A 488 -2.16 4.67 15.82
N VAL A 489 -2.78 3.94 14.90
CA VAL A 489 -3.47 2.68 15.21
C VAL A 489 -2.50 1.68 15.83
N LEU A 490 -1.30 1.55 15.28
CA LEU A 490 -0.28 0.64 15.80
C LEU A 490 0.19 1.06 17.21
N GLU A 491 0.43 2.35 17.44
CA GLU A 491 0.80 2.85 18.76
C GLU A 491 -0.30 2.59 19.80
N LEU A 492 -1.56 2.88 19.48
CA LEU A 492 -2.71 2.59 20.35
C LEU A 492 -2.88 1.10 20.61
N ALA A 493 -2.46 0.24 19.68
CA ALA A 493 -2.47 -1.21 19.83
C ALA A 493 -1.24 -1.74 20.60
N GLY A 494 -0.26 -0.90 20.93
CA GLY A 494 1.01 -1.29 21.54
C GLY A 494 1.93 -2.05 20.58
N ILE A 495 1.84 -1.79 19.28
CA ILE A 495 2.58 -2.48 18.22
C ILE A 495 3.58 -1.48 17.61
N ALA A 496 4.83 -1.93 17.44
CA ALA A 496 5.84 -1.10 16.77
C ALA A 496 5.53 -0.98 15.27
N ALA A 497 5.55 0.25 14.75
CA ALA A 497 5.35 0.46 13.32
C ALA A 497 6.54 -0.13 12.53
N PRO A 498 6.28 -0.94 11.48
CA PRO A 498 7.34 -1.50 10.65
C PRO A 498 7.97 -0.45 9.75
N GLN A 499 9.21 -0.69 9.31
CA GLN A 499 9.76 0.05 8.20
C GLN A 499 9.17 -0.48 6.87
N PRO A 500 8.80 0.34 5.90
CA PRO A 500 9.07 1.78 5.77
C PRO A 500 7.85 2.69 6.07
N PHE A 501 7.13 2.50 7.18
CA PHE A 501 6.06 3.45 7.54
C PHE A 501 6.65 4.83 7.79
N LEU A 502 6.20 5.83 7.02
CA LEU A 502 6.75 7.20 7.02
C LEU A 502 5.87 8.21 7.77
N GLY A 503 4.62 7.87 8.03
CA GLY A 503 3.71 8.69 8.82
C GLY A 503 4.21 8.93 10.24
N ARG A 504 3.66 9.94 10.90
CA ARG A 504 3.93 10.27 12.29
C ARG A 504 2.66 10.03 13.09
N SER A 505 2.73 9.27 14.18
CA SER A 505 1.56 9.07 15.02
C SER A 505 0.93 10.39 15.44
N LEU A 506 -0.39 10.46 15.37
CA LEU A 506 -1.18 11.61 15.82
C LEU A 506 -1.05 11.84 17.34
N LEU A 507 -0.63 10.82 18.10
CA LEU A 507 -0.38 10.90 19.55
C LEU A 507 0.99 11.50 19.87
N ALA A 508 1.88 11.60 18.89
CA ALA A 508 3.21 12.16 19.11
C ALA A 508 3.09 13.63 19.56
N ALA A 509 3.90 13.99 20.56
CA ALA A 509 3.98 15.36 20.99
C ALA A 509 4.42 16.28 19.85
N ASP A 510 3.93 17.51 19.86
CA ASP A 510 4.41 18.55 18.96
C ASP A 510 5.84 18.90 19.35
N ASP A 511 6.80 18.62 18.46
CA ASP A 511 8.21 18.92 18.65
C ASP A 511 8.60 20.33 18.13
N GLY A 512 7.61 21.11 17.68
CA GLY A 512 7.79 22.43 17.09
C GLY A 512 8.50 22.44 15.72
N ALA A 513 8.79 21.28 15.15
CA ALA A 513 9.37 21.20 13.83
C ALA A 513 8.32 21.49 12.76
N GLU A 514 8.69 22.32 11.78
CA GLU A 514 7.81 22.56 10.64
C GLU A 514 7.50 21.26 9.92
N ARG A 515 6.22 20.98 9.79
CA ARG A 515 5.74 19.81 9.07
C ARG A 515 5.43 20.17 7.63
N ILE A 516 5.86 19.30 6.72
CA ILE A 516 5.56 19.39 5.30
C ILE A 516 4.75 18.17 4.91
N VAL A 517 3.61 18.38 4.23
CA VAL A 517 2.79 17.32 3.64
C VAL A 517 2.96 17.38 2.14
N LEU A 518 3.26 16.24 1.53
CA LEU A 518 3.32 16.07 0.09
C LEU A 518 2.04 15.40 -0.41
N SER A 519 1.51 15.91 -1.53
CA SER A 519 0.42 15.27 -2.29
C SER A 519 0.79 15.20 -3.76
N GLU A 520 0.40 14.12 -4.42
CA GLU A 520 0.83 13.81 -5.80
C GLU A 520 -0.06 12.74 -6.44
N ASN A 521 0.37 12.21 -7.59
CA ASN A 521 -0.26 11.09 -8.29
C ASN A 521 -1.69 11.40 -8.74
N LEU A 522 -1.79 12.27 -9.74
CA LEU A 522 -3.06 12.59 -10.39
C LEU A 522 -3.56 11.39 -11.20
N LEU A 523 -4.88 11.18 -11.20
CA LEU A 523 -5.53 10.19 -12.07
C LEU A 523 -5.61 10.71 -13.51
N TYR A 524 -5.82 12.02 -13.65
CA TYR A 524 -5.97 12.72 -14.92
C TYR A 524 -5.03 13.92 -15.00
N GLY A 525 -4.63 14.27 -16.20
CA GLY A 525 -3.81 15.46 -16.44
C GLY A 525 -2.31 15.24 -16.35
N SER A 526 -1.59 16.34 -16.20
CA SER A 526 -0.12 16.34 -16.16
C SER A 526 0.38 15.99 -14.76
N PRO A 527 1.31 15.04 -14.62
CA PRO A 527 1.86 14.71 -13.31
C PRO A 527 2.35 15.93 -12.56
N ALA A 528 1.96 16.06 -11.30
CA ALA A 528 2.31 17.18 -10.44
C ALA A 528 2.55 16.73 -9.00
N THR A 529 3.31 17.52 -8.26
CA THR A 529 3.55 17.36 -6.83
C THR A 529 3.17 18.66 -6.12
N SER A 530 2.45 18.54 -5.02
CA SER A 530 2.15 19.62 -4.09
C SER A 530 2.86 19.41 -2.78
N LEU A 531 3.46 20.46 -2.24
CA LEU A 531 4.06 20.52 -0.92
C LEU A 531 3.37 21.60 -0.11
N ARG A 532 2.94 21.25 1.09
CA ARG A 532 2.21 22.13 1.99
C ARG A 532 2.88 22.22 3.34
N SER A 533 3.08 23.43 3.84
CA SER A 533 3.34 23.73 5.24
C SER A 533 2.11 24.37 5.90
N GLN A 534 2.25 24.91 7.12
CA GLN A 534 1.17 25.65 7.78
C GLN A 534 0.79 26.94 7.04
N SER A 535 1.75 27.57 6.34
CA SER A 535 1.62 28.90 5.77
C SER A 535 1.75 28.95 4.25
N LEU A 536 2.35 27.95 3.65
CA LEU A 536 2.72 28.00 2.24
C LEU A 536 2.32 26.71 1.54
N LYS A 537 1.85 26.80 0.30
CA LYS A 537 1.70 25.68 -0.61
C LYS A 537 2.44 25.96 -1.92
N TYR A 538 3.21 24.98 -2.33
CA TYR A 538 3.98 24.99 -3.58
C TYR A 538 3.56 23.80 -4.44
N VAL A 539 3.22 24.05 -5.70
CA VAL A 539 2.82 23.02 -6.67
C VAL A 539 3.76 23.07 -7.87
N PHE A 540 4.27 21.91 -8.25
CA PHE A 540 5.16 21.76 -9.39
C PHE A 540 4.60 20.71 -10.36
N ALA A 541 4.30 21.13 -11.59
CA ALA A 541 3.89 20.26 -12.68
C ALA A 541 5.12 19.75 -13.45
N HIS A 542 5.28 18.42 -13.52
CA HIS A 542 6.54 17.81 -13.97
C HIS A 542 6.80 17.94 -15.47
N LEU A 543 5.77 17.93 -16.32
CA LEU A 543 5.93 17.96 -17.78
C LEU A 543 6.23 19.36 -18.32
N ASN A 544 5.37 20.31 -17.98
CA ASN A 544 5.48 21.69 -18.49
C ASN A 544 6.33 22.62 -17.61
N LYS A 545 6.84 22.09 -16.47
CA LYS A 545 7.64 22.83 -15.48
C LYS A 545 6.91 24.05 -14.90
N GLU A 546 5.60 24.01 -14.89
CA GLU A 546 4.79 25.05 -14.30
C GLU A 546 4.88 24.99 -12.77
N GLU A 547 5.09 26.17 -12.16
CA GLU A 547 5.14 26.36 -10.72
C GLU A 547 3.97 27.21 -10.27
N LYS A 548 3.36 26.85 -9.13
CA LYS A 548 2.36 27.67 -8.45
C LYS A 548 2.74 27.74 -6.98
N VAL A 549 2.51 28.91 -6.38
CA VAL A 549 2.78 29.11 -4.95
C VAL A 549 1.70 29.98 -4.33
N TYR A 550 1.23 29.57 -3.15
CA TYR A 550 0.12 30.20 -2.44
C TYR A 550 0.50 30.48 -0.99
N ASP A 551 0.16 31.70 -0.50
CA ASP A 551 0.25 32.07 0.92
C ASP A 551 -1.07 31.70 1.61
N LEU A 552 -1.06 30.57 2.31
CA LEU A 552 -2.27 30.01 2.94
C LEU A 552 -2.76 30.79 4.18
N LEU A 553 -1.96 31.71 4.70
CA LEU A 553 -2.38 32.56 5.82
C LEU A 553 -3.30 33.69 5.34
N THR A 554 -3.07 34.19 4.14
CA THR A 554 -3.83 35.32 3.57
C THR A 554 -4.79 34.89 2.47
N ASP A 555 -4.54 33.73 1.86
CA ASP A 555 -5.32 33.13 0.77
C ASP A 555 -5.52 31.62 1.00
N PRO A 556 -6.31 31.22 2.02
CA PRO A 556 -6.55 29.80 2.30
C PRO A 556 -7.32 29.07 1.20
N GLY A 557 -8.00 29.80 0.30
CA GLY A 557 -8.72 29.24 -0.85
C GLY A 557 -7.87 29.14 -2.12
N GLU A 558 -6.54 29.38 -2.05
CA GLU A 558 -5.60 29.18 -3.18
C GLU A 558 -5.97 29.92 -4.47
N THR A 559 -6.60 31.09 -4.35
CA THR A 559 -7.14 31.87 -5.48
C THR A 559 -6.10 32.74 -6.16
N LYS A 560 -5.00 33.07 -5.46
CA LYS A 560 -3.96 33.99 -5.93
C LYS A 560 -2.60 33.30 -6.04
N ASN A 561 -2.25 32.88 -7.25
CA ASN A 561 -0.91 32.36 -7.51
C ASN A 561 0.15 33.44 -7.44
N LEU A 562 1.09 33.32 -6.49
CA LEU A 562 2.16 34.28 -6.21
C LEU A 562 3.49 33.96 -6.91
N VAL A 563 3.49 33.13 -7.95
CA VAL A 563 4.69 32.70 -8.69
C VAL A 563 5.49 33.89 -9.27
N ALA A 564 4.86 35.03 -9.50
CA ALA A 564 5.53 36.27 -9.97
C ALA A 564 6.34 36.99 -8.88
N ASP A 565 6.15 36.66 -7.60
CA ASP A 565 6.97 37.17 -6.49
C ASP A 565 8.20 36.27 -6.30
N PRO A 566 9.43 36.74 -6.61
CA PRO A 566 10.62 35.90 -6.52
C PRO A 566 10.91 35.36 -5.12
N LYS A 567 10.57 36.13 -4.08
CA LYS A 567 10.82 35.70 -2.68
C LYS A 567 9.90 34.57 -2.25
N ILE A 568 8.63 34.65 -2.64
CA ILE A 568 7.64 33.63 -2.31
C ILE A 568 7.88 32.37 -3.14
N LEU A 569 8.27 32.51 -4.40
CA LEU A 569 8.66 31.40 -5.24
C LEU A 569 9.91 30.67 -4.70
N GLU A 570 10.92 31.42 -4.25
CA GLU A 570 12.10 30.85 -3.61
C GLU A 570 11.74 30.10 -2.33
N ALA A 571 10.86 30.65 -1.48
CA ALA A 571 10.34 29.96 -0.29
C ALA A 571 9.61 28.65 -0.65
N GLY A 572 8.84 28.61 -1.75
CA GLY A 572 8.21 27.40 -2.26
C GLY A 572 9.23 26.33 -2.68
N ARG A 573 10.29 26.73 -3.36
CA ARG A 573 11.38 25.83 -3.76
C ARG A 573 12.19 25.34 -2.55
N ASP A 574 12.39 26.19 -1.53
CA ASP A 574 13.01 25.80 -0.26
C ASP A 574 12.16 24.79 0.49
N LEU A 575 10.82 24.90 0.43
CA LEU A 575 9.92 23.91 1.00
C LEU A 575 10.12 22.52 0.36
N TYR A 576 10.32 22.49 -0.96
CA TYR A 576 10.63 21.23 -1.67
C TYR A 576 11.98 20.66 -1.21
N ALA A 577 13.01 21.50 -1.13
CA ALA A 577 14.33 21.07 -0.67
C ALA A 577 14.32 20.59 0.79
N ALA A 578 13.55 21.24 1.66
CA ALA A 578 13.38 20.84 3.06
C ALA A 578 12.67 19.49 3.20
N PHE A 579 11.61 19.27 2.41
CA PHE A 579 10.91 17.99 2.37
C PHE A 579 11.84 16.86 1.93
N ASP A 580 12.56 17.05 0.85
CA ASP A 580 13.50 16.06 0.31
C ASP A 580 14.60 15.72 1.35
N ALA A 581 15.11 16.72 2.06
CA ALA A 581 16.07 16.53 3.15
C ALA A 581 15.49 15.74 4.32
N GLN A 582 14.24 15.99 4.72
CA GLN A 582 13.55 15.25 5.77
C GLN A 582 13.35 13.77 5.37
N MET A 583 12.91 13.52 4.14
CA MET A 583 12.71 12.18 3.60
C MET A 583 13.99 11.37 3.55
N ASN A 584 15.05 11.96 3.04
CA ASN A 584 16.38 11.33 2.97
C ASN A 584 16.92 10.96 4.36
N LYS A 585 16.70 11.81 5.37
CA LYS A 585 17.07 11.52 6.75
C LYS A 585 16.26 10.36 7.34
N LYS A 586 14.92 10.33 7.13
CA LYS A 586 14.05 9.26 7.63
C LYS A 586 14.37 7.91 7.03
N GLN A 587 14.68 7.86 5.73
CA GLN A 587 14.89 6.62 5.01
C GLN A 587 16.34 6.13 5.03
N ASN A 588 17.26 6.89 5.63
CA ASN A 588 18.71 6.62 5.60
C ASN A 588 19.20 6.26 4.19
N ARG A 589 18.65 6.94 3.17
CA ARG A 589 18.94 6.67 1.77
C ARG A 589 20.39 7.04 1.46
N ARG A 590 21.06 6.13 0.76
CA ARG A 590 22.33 6.39 0.10
C ARG A 590 22.11 6.43 -1.40
N PHE A 591 22.78 7.35 -2.08
CA PHE A 591 22.69 7.50 -3.52
C PHE A 591 24.05 7.36 -4.17
N ILE A 592 24.09 6.68 -5.30
CA ILE A 592 25.22 6.79 -6.23
C ILE A 592 24.90 7.95 -7.15
N ASN A 593 25.75 8.94 -7.12
CA ASN A 593 25.62 10.13 -7.98
C ASN A 593 26.56 9.98 -9.19
N LEU A 594 25.99 10.20 -10.36
CA LEU A 594 26.67 10.19 -11.63
C LEU A 594 26.48 11.55 -12.30
N ILE A 595 27.56 12.27 -12.54
CA ILE A 595 27.50 13.47 -13.41
C ILE A 595 28.24 13.17 -14.71
N CYS A 596 27.48 13.16 -15.80
CA CYS A 596 28.00 13.00 -17.13
C CYS A 596 28.35 14.38 -17.71
N LEU A 597 29.62 14.56 -18.01
CA LEU A 597 30.18 15.80 -18.55
C LEU A 597 30.65 15.56 -19.99
N SER A 598 30.40 16.55 -20.89
CA SER A 598 30.89 16.49 -22.26
C SER A 598 31.14 17.89 -22.82
N LYS A 599 32.26 18.09 -23.48
CA LYS A 599 32.58 19.38 -24.14
C LYS A 599 31.76 19.62 -25.40
N THR A 600 31.34 18.54 -26.03
CA THR A 600 30.45 18.55 -27.20
C THR A 600 29.28 17.60 -26.93
N PRO A 601 28.13 17.74 -27.60
CA PRO A 601 27.03 16.80 -27.44
C PRO A 601 27.49 15.36 -27.68
N ARG A 602 27.18 14.44 -26.75
CA ARG A 602 27.55 13.03 -26.81
C ARG A 602 26.37 12.16 -26.41
N ASN A 603 26.28 11.00 -27.04
CA ASN A 603 25.30 9.96 -26.69
C ASN A 603 25.85 9.08 -25.56
N TRP A 604 25.10 8.99 -24.50
CA TRP A 604 25.41 8.17 -23.34
C TRP A 604 24.44 7.03 -23.23
N GLU A 605 24.96 5.84 -22.93
CA GLU A 605 24.17 4.68 -22.57
C GLU A 605 24.65 4.14 -21.23
N ILE A 606 23.72 3.94 -20.30
CA ILE A 606 23.97 3.34 -19.01
C ILE A 606 23.09 2.09 -18.90
N ALA A 607 23.71 0.92 -18.93
CA ALA A 607 23.04 -0.33 -18.66
C ALA A 607 23.36 -0.76 -17.22
N TYR A 608 22.35 -1.25 -16.50
CA TYR A 608 22.48 -1.71 -15.13
C TYR A 608 21.60 -2.93 -14.89
N ARG A 609 21.98 -3.77 -13.93
CA ARG A 609 21.16 -4.91 -13.47
C ARG A 609 20.66 -4.59 -12.06
N ALA A 610 19.37 -4.75 -11.88
CA ALA A 610 18.72 -4.58 -10.58
C ALA A 610 17.76 -5.74 -10.34
N ASP A 611 17.69 -6.21 -9.12
CA ASP A 611 16.71 -7.25 -8.74
C ASP A 611 15.32 -6.64 -8.48
N ARG A 612 15.24 -5.32 -8.37
CA ARG A 612 14.00 -4.56 -8.22
C ARG A 612 13.90 -3.48 -9.29
N GLU A 613 12.68 -3.18 -9.68
CA GLU A 613 12.39 -2.04 -10.53
C GLU A 613 12.60 -0.76 -9.72
N PHE A 614 13.43 0.15 -10.23
CA PHE A 614 13.57 1.51 -9.68
C PHE A 614 13.88 2.49 -10.81
N ALA A 615 13.52 3.76 -10.61
CA ALA A 615 13.89 4.84 -11.49
C ALA A 615 15.07 5.63 -10.92
N PRO A 616 16.03 6.03 -11.75
CA PRO A 616 17.03 7.00 -11.35
C PRO A 616 16.38 8.39 -11.22
N VAL A 617 16.82 9.15 -10.23
CA VAL A 617 16.46 10.57 -10.14
C VAL A 617 17.26 11.34 -11.17
N VAL A 618 16.59 12.06 -12.07
CA VAL A 618 17.20 12.90 -13.09
C VAL A 618 17.06 14.34 -12.66
N SER A 619 18.17 15.03 -12.37
CA SER A 619 18.16 16.39 -11.86
C SER A 619 18.47 17.46 -12.91
N SER A 620 18.70 17.08 -14.17
CA SER A 620 18.98 18.04 -15.26
C SER A 620 18.34 17.61 -16.57
N ALA A 621 17.98 18.61 -17.40
CA ALA A 621 17.42 18.38 -18.72
C ALA A 621 18.47 17.84 -19.69
N ALA A 622 18.09 16.90 -20.55
CA ALA A 622 18.84 16.43 -21.70
C ALA A 622 18.03 16.69 -22.98
N ARG A 623 18.71 16.83 -24.14
CA ARG A 623 18.03 17.02 -25.44
C ARG A 623 17.15 15.82 -25.80
N SER A 624 17.60 14.61 -25.44
CA SER A 624 16.82 13.38 -25.56
C SER A 624 17.11 12.51 -24.37
N PHE A 625 16.08 12.02 -23.71
CA PHE A 625 16.19 11.08 -22.61
C PHE A 625 15.25 9.91 -22.87
N GLN A 626 15.80 8.71 -22.97
CA GLN A 626 15.04 7.48 -23.09
C GLN A 626 15.45 6.54 -21.95
N TRP A 627 14.47 6.10 -21.22
CA TRP A 627 14.66 5.10 -20.18
C TRP A 627 13.84 3.85 -20.52
N ARG A 628 14.53 2.72 -20.53
CA ARG A 628 13.89 1.41 -20.66
C ARG A 628 13.86 0.74 -19.31
N ARG A 629 12.66 0.55 -18.79
CA ARG A 629 12.40 -0.13 -17.52
C ARG A 629 13.08 -1.49 -17.48
N PRO A 630 13.80 -1.87 -16.40
CA PRO A 630 14.25 -3.22 -16.22
C PRO A 630 13.03 -4.12 -15.97
N LYS A 631 12.88 -5.17 -16.75
CA LYS A 631 12.01 -6.30 -16.36
C LYS A 631 12.79 -7.18 -15.40
N ALA A 632 12.10 -7.89 -14.50
CA ALA A 632 12.75 -8.83 -13.58
C ALA A 632 13.80 -9.68 -14.31
N MET A 633 15.06 -9.61 -13.85
CA MET A 633 16.24 -10.24 -14.42
C MET A 633 16.75 -9.72 -15.79
N GLN A 634 16.19 -8.65 -16.34
CA GLN A 634 16.73 -7.98 -17.54
C GLN A 634 17.45 -6.67 -17.17
N PRO A 635 18.53 -6.30 -17.88
CA PRO A 635 19.22 -5.04 -17.62
C PRO A 635 18.33 -3.84 -17.96
N GLY A 636 18.24 -2.87 -17.05
CA GLY A 636 17.73 -1.55 -17.33
C GLY A 636 18.68 -0.80 -18.26
N ARG A 637 18.16 0.11 -19.06
CA ARG A 637 18.96 0.96 -19.94
C ARG A 637 18.48 2.40 -19.88
N LEU A 638 19.43 3.31 -19.78
CA LEU A 638 19.26 4.74 -19.93
C LEU A 638 20.03 5.19 -21.17
N SER A 639 19.39 5.92 -22.05
CA SER A 639 20.04 6.54 -23.19
C SER A 639 19.67 8.02 -23.23
N PHE A 640 20.66 8.87 -23.36
CA PHE A 640 20.47 10.32 -23.43
C PHE A 640 21.63 10.99 -24.17
N THR A 641 21.37 12.18 -24.67
CA THR A 641 22.39 13.02 -25.29
C THR A 641 22.67 14.20 -24.38
N THR A 642 23.91 14.35 -23.93
CA THR A 642 24.33 15.57 -23.20
C THR A 642 24.36 16.78 -24.11
N GLU A 643 24.02 17.94 -23.56
CA GLU A 643 24.24 19.23 -24.24
C GLU A 643 25.70 19.65 -24.11
N GLU A 644 26.13 20.51 -25.03
CA GLU A 644 27.48 21.09 -24.97
C GLU A 644 27.71 21.80 -23.63
N LYS A 645 28.75 21.40 -22.92
CA LYS A 645 29.18 21.96 -21.63
C LYS A 645 28.11 21.97 -20.52
N THR A 646 27.04 21.23 -20.69
CA THR A 646 25.96 21.11 -19.67
C THR A 646 26.08 19.79 -18.91
N PRO A 647 26.27 19.80 -17.57
CA PRO A 647 26.32 18.58 -16.79
C PRO A 647 24.96 17.88 -16.78
N PHE A 648 24.96 16.56 -16.95
CA PHE A 648 23.78 15.73 -16.79
C PHE A 648 23.92 14.89 -15.53
N HIS A 649 23.07 15.12 -14.54
CA HIS A 649 23.13 14.48 -13.23
C HIS A 649 22.07 13.39 -13.09
N LEU A 650 22.51 12.21 -12.66
CA LEU A 650 21.71 11.05 -12.32
C LEU A 650 22.03 10.63 -10.89
N ALA A 651 21.02 10.34 -10.10
CA ALA A 651 21.19 9.74 -8.78
C ALA A 651 20.43 8.40 -8.70
N PHE A 652 21.13 7.37 -8.29
CA PHE A 652 20.57 6.03 -8.11
C PHE A 652 20.46 5.71 -6.61
N PRO A 653 19.26 5.45 -6.07
CA PRO A 653 19.10 5.09 -4.66
C PRO A 653 19.75 3.73 -4.38
N LEU A 654 20.67 3.68 -3.41
CA LEU A 654 21.39 2.45 -3.04
C LEU A 654 20.48 1.34 -2.53
N GLN A 655 19.38 1.67 -1.88
CA GLN A 655 18.41 0.66 -1.42
C GLN A 655 17.73 -0.08 -2.57
N GLY A 656 17.51 0.58 -3.72
CA GLY A 656 17.09 -0.06 -4.96
C GLY A 656 18.20 -0.80 -5.68
N LEU A 657 19.47 -0.48 -5.35
CA LEU A 657 20.69 -1.00 -5.95
C LEU A 657 21.34 -2.15 -5.19
N MET A 658 20.79 -2.58 -4.04
CA MET A 658 21.38 -3.66 -3.24
C MET A 658 21.73 -4.91 -4.05
N ASN A 659 21.22 -4.99 -5.26
CA ASN A 659 21.45 -6.09 -6.21
C ASN A 659 21.87 -5.59 -7.59
N LEU A 660 22.38 -4.38 -7.76
CA LEU A 660 23.05 -3.96 -9.00
C LEU A 660 24.30 -4.79 -9.21
N ARG A 661 24.26 -5.68 -10.17
CA ARG A 661 25.43 -6.41 -10.64
C ARG A 661 25.96 -5.76 -11.90
N GLY A 662 26.90 -4.83 -11.69
CA GLY A 662 27.63 -4.15 -12.75
C GLY A 662 26.87 -3.02 -13.45
N LEU A 663 27.52 -1.88 -13.60
CA LEU A 663 27.14 -0.81 -14.51
C LEU A 663 27.96 -0.98 -15.80
N ASP A 664 27.30 -0.93 -16.96
CA ASP A 664 27.99 -0.81 -18.27
C ASP A 664 27.66 0.58 -18.81
N ILE A 665 28.65 1.46 -18.74
CA ILE A 665 28.50 2.84 -19.20
C ILE A 665 29.27 3.03 -20.50
N ARG A 666 28.57 3.55 -21.50
CA ARG A 666 29.11 3.79 -22.84
C ARG A 666 28.88 5.23 -23.28
N ILE A 667 29.86 5.74 -24.00
CA ILE A 667 29.82 7.05 -24.64
C ILE A 667 30.05 6.78 -26.14
N GLU A 668 29.13 7.20 -27.00
CA GLU A 668 29.15 6.92 -28.44
C GLU A 668 29.36 5.42 -28.75
N GLY A 669 28.69 4.53 -27.97
CA GLY A 669 28.80 3.07 -28.09
C GLY A 669 30.09 2.46 -27.53
N GLN A 670 31.09 3.25 -27.15
CA GLN A 670 32.35 2.75 -26.56
C GLN A 670 32.27 2.74 -25.03
N ARG A 671 32.81 1.70 -24.39
CA ARG A 671 32.85 1.61 -22.92
C ARG A 671 33.70 2.74 -22.32
N LEU A 672 33.25 3.24 -21.17
CA LEU A 672 33.95 4.23 -20.37
C LEU A 672 35.36 3.73 -20.00
N THR A 673 36.36 4.60 -20.20
CA THR A 673 37.76 4.33 -19.87
C THR A 673 38.15 4.91 -18.50
N ALA A 674 39.23 4.40 -17.91
CA ALA A 674 39.75 4.90 -16.64
C ALA A 674 40.11 6.41 -16.69
N GLN A 675 40.50 6.93 -17.84
CA GLN A 675 40.84 8.34 -18.01
C GLN A 675 39.61 9.26 -18.04
N GLN A 676 38.45 8.69 -18.33
CA GLN A 676 37.15 9.39 -18.34
C GLN A 676 36.40 9.31 -17.00
N LEU A 677 36.87 8.48 -16.06
CA LEU A 677 36.26 8.29 -14.75
C LEU A 677 36.90 9.22 -13.71
N VAL A 678 36.07 9.99 -13.04
CA VAL A 678 36.48 10.87 -11.93
C VAL A 678 35.80 10.37 -10.65
N VAL A 679 36.58 9.91 -9.69
CA VAL A 679 36.13 9.37 -8.42
C VAL A 679 36.79 10.11 -7.25
N PRO A 680 36.31 9.95 -5.99
CA PRO A 680 37.03 10.44 -4.81
C PRO A 680 38.47 9.92 -4.77
N PRO A 681 39.41 10.70 -4.20
CA PRO A 681 40.82 10.30 -4.13
C PRO A 681 41.06 8.92 -3.50
N GLU A 682 40.23 8.53 -2.57
CA GLU A 682 40.27 7.25 -1.89
C GLU A 682 39.97 6.05 -2.83
N ALA A 683 39.31 6.32 -3.93
CA ALA A 683 38.95 5.32 -4.96
C ALA A 683 39.79 5.45 -6.24
N ALA A 684 40.81 6.31 -6.29
CA ALA A 684 41.57 6.63 -7.50
C ALA A 684 42.38 5.46 -8.11
N GLY A 685 42.59 4.39 -7.33
CA GLY A 685 43.32 3.20 -7.81
C GLY A 685 42.46 2.15 -8.54
N PHE A 686 41.15 2.33 -8.57
CA PHE A 686 40.22 1.37 -9.19
C PHE A 686 39.99 1.67 -10.67
N THR A 687 39.91 0.62 -11.49
CA THR A 687 39.41 0.77 -12.88
C THR A 687 37.88 0.90 -12.90
N PRO A 688 37.26 1.45 -13.96
CA PRO A 688 35.80 1.45 -14.09
C PRO A 688 35.19 0.05 -13.97
N THR A 689 35.87 -0.97 -14.49
CA THR A 689 35.41 -2.35 -14.44
C THR A 689 35.42 -2.87 -13.02
N ASP A 690 36.47 -2.63 -12.25
CA ASP A 690 36.61 -3.05 -10.85
C ASP A 690 35.55 -2.34 -9.98
N LEU A 691 35.45 -1.04 -10.10
CA LEU A 691 34.45 -0.25 -9.38
C LEU A 691 33.03 -0.72 -9.65
N PHE A 692 32.67 -0.96 -10.90
CA PHE A 692 31.30 -1.32 -11.24
C PHE A 692 30.96 -2.77 -10.92
N ASN A 693 31.94 -3.69 -10.95
CA ASN A 693 31.74 -5.07 -10.51
C ASN A 693 31.63 -5.18 -8.97
N GLU A 694 32.35 -4.34 -8.25
CA GLU A 694 32.44 -4.34 -6.78
C GLU A 694 31.58 -3.24 -6.12
N LEU A 695 30.80 -2.50 -6.89
CA LEU A 695 30.10 -1.29 -6.45
C LEU A 695 29.26 -1.49 -5.17
N LEU A 696 28.80 -2.70 -4.92
CA LEU A 696 27.99 -3.05 -3.75
C LEU A 696 28.80 -3.64 -2.61
N ALA A 697 30.09 -3.90 -2.79
CA ALA A 697 30.93 -4.34 -1.69
C ALA A 697 31.01 -3.20 -0.64
N PRO A 698 30.82 -3.49 0.67
CA PRO A 698 30.85 -2.48 1.73
C PRO A 698 32.09 -1.60 1.72
N ASP A 699 33.23 -2.17 1.36
CA ASP A 699 34.51 -1.46 1.33
C ASP A 699 34.60 -0.52 0.12
N THR A 700 34.11 -0.94 -1.06
CA THR A 700 34.04 -0.08 -2.25
C THR A 700 33.07 1.10 -2.03
N LEU A 701 31.95 0.86 -1.39
CA LEU A 701 31.00 1.91 -1.04
C LEU A 701 31.61 2.93 -0.05
N ARG A 702 32.44 2.47 0.90
CA ARG A 702 33.15 3.37 1.82
C ARG A 702 34.17 4.25 1.09
N LEU A 703 34.91 3.68 0.14
CA LEU A 703 35.87 4.43 -0.69
C LEU A 703 35.22 5.48 -1.59
N LEU A 704 34.00 5.20 -2.05
CA LEU A 704 33.19 6.14 -2.85
C LEU A 704 32.45 7.17 -2.00
N GLN A 705 32.36 7.01 -0.68
CA GLN A 705 31.76 7.98 0.24
C GLN A 705 32.64 9.26 0.30
N ALA A 706 32.26 10.25 -0.48
CA ALA A 706 32.96 11.52 -0.50
C ALA A 706 32.52 12.42 0.66
N THR A 707 33.45 12.84 1.47
CA THR A 707 33.29 13.98 2.37
C THR A 707 33.45 15.32 1.64
N ARG A 708 34.00 15.29 0.43
CA ARG A 708 34.21 16.45 -0.46
C ARG A 708 33.96 16.03 -1.91
N THR A 709 33.52 16.97 -2.73
CA THR A 709 33.36 16.78 -4.17
C THR A 709 34.67 16.32 -4.81
N PRO A 710 34.68 15.29 -5.69
CA PRO A 710 35.89 14.82 -6.35
C PRO A 710 36.61 15.94 -7.12
N ALA A 711 37.93 15.96 -7.04
CA ALA A 711 38.72 16.95 -7.76
C ALA A 711 38.70 16.63 -9.26
N LEU A 712 38.35 17.64 -10.09
CA LEU A 712 38.36 17.46 -11.53
C LEU A 712 39.78 17.44 -12.08
N PRO A 713 40.12 16.55 -13.03
CA PRO A 713 41.42 16.52 -13.68
C PRO A 713 41.62 17.75 -14.53
N LYS A 714 42.88 18.23 -14.65
CA LYS A 714 43.29 19.31 -15.55
C LYS A 714 44.33 18.79 -16.52
N PRO A 715 44.09 18.87 -17.85
CA PRO A 715 42.85 19.27 -18.53
C PRO A 715 41.73 18.28 -18.39
N LEU A 716 40.47 18.74 -18.43
CA LEU A 716 39.30 17.87 -18.44
C LEU A 716 39.26 17.10 -19.77
N PRO A 717 39.00 15.77 -19.76
CA PRO A 717 38.81 15.00 -20.98
C PRO A 717 37.60 15.51 -21.79
N GLU A 718 37.51 15.13 -23.06
CA GLU A 718 36.40 15.49 -23.97
C GLU A 718 35.02 15.05 -23.41
N ALA A 719 34.98 13.94 -22.73
CA ALA A 719 33.82 13.46 -21.94
C ALA A 719 34.31 12.79 -20.67
N ALA A 720 33.64 13.03 -19.55
CA ALA A 720 34.00 12.49 -18.26
C ALA A 720 32.73 12.10 -17.44
N LEU A 721 32.85 11.04 -16.64
CA LEU A 721 31.88 10.64 -15.64
C LEU A 721 32.45 10.96 -14.26
N VAL A 722 31.75 11.78 -13.49
CA VAL A 722 32.06 11.98 -12.06
C VAL A 722 31.13 11.09 -11.26
N LEU A 723 31.70 10.27 -10.38
CA LEU A 723 30.96 9.27 -9.60
C LEU A 723 31.35 9.38 -8.12
N TRP A 724 30.33 9.43 -7.24
CA TRP A 724 30.50 9.33 -5.80
C TRP A 724 29.25 8.78 -5.11
N VAL A 725 29.39 8.34 -3.84
CA VAL A 725 28.28 7.88 -3.00
C VAL A 725 28.03 8.90 -1.89
N GLU A 726 26.78 9.24 -1.68
CA GLU A 726 26.34 10.19 -0.67
C GLU A 726 25.29 9.57 0.25
N SER A 727 25.33 9.86 1.54
CA SER A 727 24.42 9.30 2.54
C SER A 727 23.09 10.06 2.68
N ALA A 728 22.84 11.07 1.86
CA ALA A 728 21.57 11.75 1.60
C ALA A 728 21.77 12.78 0.48
N ILE A 729 20.77 13.01 -0.36
CA ILE A 729 20.67 14.29 -1.08
C ILE A 729 20.29 15.33 -0.03
N THR A 730 21.27 15.85 0.69
CA THR A 730 21.05 16.97 1.61
C THR A 730 21.26 18.26 0.85
N SER A 731 20.86 19.39 1.43
CA SER A 731 21.29 20.73 0.99
C SER A 731 22.81 20.81 0.74
N ARG A 732 23.57 19.89 1.29
CA ARG A 732 24.98 19.66 1.03
C ARG A 732 25.25 19.05 -0.35
N GLY A 733 24.38 18.15 -0.87
CA GLY A 733 24.53 17.60 -2.22
C GLY A 733 24.20 18.65 -3.28
N ALA A 734 23.16 19.45 -3.10
CA ALA A 734 22.89 20.61 -3.94
C ALA A 734 24.06 21.61 -3.89
N LYS A 735 24.64 21.82 -2.69
CA LYS A 735 25.85 22.65 -2.53
C LYS A 735 27.07 22.03 -3.20
N GLN A 736 27.28 20.73 -3.15
CA GLN A 736 28.35 20.03 -3.83
C GLN A 736 28.20 20.07 -5.35
N VAL A 737 26.97 19.94 -5.86
CA VAL A 737 26.69 20.11 -7.28
C VAL A 737 26.95 21.55 -7.72
N GLU A 738 26.60 22.55 -6.89
CA GLU A 738 26.91 23.96 -7.20
C GLU A 738 28.40 24.27 -7.08
N GLU A 739 29.09 23.76 -6.05
CA GLU A 739 30.54 23.81 -5.94
C GLU A 739 31.24 23.18 -7.15
N LEU A 740 30.69 22.05 -7.66
CA LEU A 740 31.19 21.43 -8.89
C LEU A 740 30.94 22.33 -10.11
N ARG A 741 29.75 22.97 -10.21
CA ARG A 741 29.40 23.93 -11.25
C ARG A 741 30.32 25.15 -11.21
N GLU A 742 30.60 25.71 -10.03
CA GLU A 742 31.53 26.81 -9.87
C GLU A 742 32.95 26.43 -10.30
N ARG A 743 33.41 25.22 -9.95
CA ARG A 743 34.70 24.70 -10.42
C ARG A 743 34.71 24.50 -11.94
N LEU A 744 33.63 24.04 -12.54
CA LEU A 744 33.47 23.90 -13.99
C LEU A 744 33.51 25.29 -14.68
N ARG A 745 32.89 26.32 -14.06
CA ARG A 745 33.00 27.71 -14.52
C ARG A 745 34.46 28.22 -14.42
N SER A 746 35.12 27.96 -13.28
CA SER A 746 36.51 28.46 -13.07
C SER A 746 37.54 27.87 -14.03
N ILE A 747 37.25 26.72 -14.64
CA ILE A 747 38.11 26.09 -15.67
C ILE A 747 37.58 26.30 -17.10
N GLY A 748 36.59 27.19 -17.28
CA GLY A 748 36.03 27.54 -18.59
C GLY A 748 35.18 26.47 -19.24
N TYR A 749 34.67 25.47 -18.44
CA TYR A 749 33.79 24.41 -18.94
C TYR A 749 32.33 24.88 -19.03
N LEU A 750 31.87 25.68 -18.08
CA LEU A 750 30.57 26.36 -18.08
C LEU A 750 30.77 27.86 -18.29
N GLN A 751 29.87 28.50 -19.04
CA GLN A 751 29.78 29.95 -19.15
C GLN A 751 29.04 30.55 -17.96
#